data_f525192abc2889c7b09850d2e7e019ef
#
_entry.id   f525192abc2889c7b09850d2e7e019ef
#
_cell.length_a   1.000
_cell.length_b   1.000
_cell.length_c   1.000
_cell.angle_alpha   90.00
_cell.angle_beta   90.00
_cell.angle_gamma   90.00
#
_symmetry.space_group_name_H-M   'P 1'
#
loop_
_entity.id
_entity.type
_entity.pdbx_description
1 polymer ?
#
loop_
_entity_poly.entity_id
_entity_poly.type
_entity_poly.pdbx_seq_one_letter_code
_entity_poly.pdbx_strand_id
1 'polypeptide(L)'
;MFMDYHPATLGGIQTAVASLCHGLKRDGHRVTLFVAPLPESTTPLPDDVVALHPLRGLYVNGFAAVLPTKRNARLIDDAFAARGPIDLVHTHTTYGVAIAGLKAARRHGLPLVHTAQSRDDAFIEKTSPAPYLTALAMRGLHGSMVRHEARAPHAAESRAARHAWSTMIGHAQAADQVIAPTEHFAALMIAHGLTKPITVASNGVDDTDLESLTSKTDYGKRDAAAPLRLVWSGRLSTEKRLLESIDAVGRVEHCTLDVYGDGDLYDDAVAAIAAGNLEHRIRLHGRVSHTESLAALADADALLFASSGFDTQGMVLLEAVAVGTPVIYCDQDLGESIPDGGGICATDPSPAAIASTIAALAADRDALDTMRAAQRKAGPSVLQSRHTDEVVGVYRTAVDAAAHSPELVMPRTLSDVPTAPGRLPVVGHSLSALRDAPGFVTSLSALGPVVRIYFGKQTGYLLTTPDLVREVGLGEAQFNRDDLREAIADVAGGSVNVLRGEEHRLRRRMIAPALRQTRLAEYTRSAADIAETWSAGLPSGTTVNLMDEAHGLVLDTVSSTLFTATFSADARREIRDNIPWLLSQVILRTALPPQVRRLRLIANWRWRTKSRRLRAAIGDVITEYRRRDEDFNDVVSALIRHTDAETGTRLSDDHIIDEAILMLAGGVGSMASLAGWLWHEVLRRPELAEQVYAELDEVVGAGPVRAEHIAQLPFLKQVVSETLRYWGPWVSAGNADGDITVGGLTIPDGSAIMFSPYMVQHDKRYYPNPEMFDPARWSPERADEIDKKASLSFGVGKRRCLGDHFALLEITLASAALLSRWRPVPDPDYVVRASNKDFVLSPSAIPVTLTARQPP
;
A
#
# COMPACT_ATOMS: atom_id res chain seq x y z
N MET A 1 9.57 -10.90 5.78
CA MET A 1 10.04 -11.48 4.52
C MET A 1 8.90 -12.20 3.82
N PHE A 2 8.88 -12.25 2.46
CA PHE A 2 7.79 -12.85 1.66
C PHE A 2 8.37 -13.73 0.57
N MET A 3 7.95 -15.01 0.54
CA MET A 3 8.44 -16.02 -0.40
C MET A 3 7.29 -16.93 -0.84
N ASP A 4 7.15 -17.18 -2.14
CA ASP A 4 6.06 -18.01 -2.69
C ASP A 4 6.24 -19.52 -2.45
N TYR A 5 7.37 -19.92 -1.90
CA TYR A 5 7.68 -21.30 -1.58
C TYR A 5 7.61 -21.56 -0.07
N HIS A 6 7.38 -22.84 0.32
CA HIS A 6 7.42 -23.21 1.72
C HIS A 6 8.84 -23.64 2.12
N PRO A 7 9.37 -23.22 3.30
CA PRO A 7 10.75 -23.52 3.70
C PRO A 7 11.07 -25.02 3.79
N ALA A 8 10.06 -25.87 4.06
CA ALA A 8 10.24 -27.33 4.12
C ALA A 8 10.35 -28.00 2.73
N THR A 9 10.26 -27.25 1.63
CA THR A 9 10.46 -27.78 0.28
C THR A 9 11.89 -27.60 -0.17
N LEU A 10 12.32 -28.47 -1.11
CA LEU A 10 13.69 -28.40 -1.66
C LEU A 10 13.82 -27.32 -2.73
N GLY A 11 14.87 -26.51 -2.64
CA GLY A 11 15.23 -25.54 -3.68
C GLY A 11 16.19 -24.47 -3.20
N GLY A 12 17.00 -23.91 -4.10
CA GLY A 12 18.01 -22.92 -3.78
C GLY A 12 17.46 -21.65 -3.12
N ILE A 13 16.27 -21.18 -3.54
CA ILE A 13 15.63 -19.99 -2.95
C ILE A 13 15.23 -20.26 -1.49
N GLN A 14 14.65 -21.43 -1.21
CA GLN A 14 14.24 -21.82 0.14
C GLN A 14 15.45 -21.89 1.07
N THR A 15 16.52 -22.52 0.62
CA THR A 15 17.79 -22.62 1.38
C THR A 15 18.37 -21.23 1.64
N ALA A 16 18.50 -20.40 0.61
CA ALA A 16 19.03 -19.05 0.73
C ALA A 16 18.22 -18.16 1.70
N VAL A 17 16.88 -18.21 1.62
CA VAL A 17 16.01 -17.43 2.52
C VAL A 17 16.07 -17.96 3.95
N ALA A 18 16.13 -19.28 4.14
CA ALA A 18 16.27 -19.88 5.46
C ALA A 18 17.61 -19.48 6.12
N SER A 19 18.74 -19.56 5.39
CA SER A 19 20.06 -19.13 5.86
C SER A 19 20.06 -17.65 6.23
N LEU A 20 19.47 -16.79 5.37
CA LEU A 20 19.37 -15.36 5.65
C LEU A 20 18.50 -15.07 6.89
N CYS A 21 17.36 -15.76 7.03
CA CYS A 21 16.52 -15.63 8.24
C CYS A 21 17.31 -16.03 9.50
N HIS A 22 18.11 -17.08 9.41
CA HIS A 22 18.93 -17.55 10.53
C HIS A 22 20.04 -16.53 10.87
N GLY A 23 20.76 -16.05 9.87
CA GLY A 23 21.79 -15.02 10.05
C GLY A 23 21.24 -13.74 10.68
N LEU A 24 20.12 -13.21 10.17
CA LEU A 24 19.47 -12.02 10.72
C LEU A 24 19.01 -12.20 12.17
N LYS A 25 18.44 -13.35 12.51
CA LYS A 25 18.02 -13.64 13.90
C LYS A 25 19.21 -13.76 14.86
N ARG A 26 20.30 -14.38 14.42
CA ARG A 26 21.54 -14.47 15.17
C ARG A 26 22.11 -13.09 15.50
N ASP A 27 21.97 -12.15 14.56
CA ASP A 27 22.43 -10.77 14.71
C ASP A 27 21.40 -9.88 15.45
N GLY A 28 20.36 -10.48 16.04
CA GLY A 28 19.38 -9.81 16.90
C GLY A 28 18.19 -9.18 16.17
N HIS A 29 18.05 -9.38 14.87
CA HIS A 29 16.89 -8.89 14.11
C HIS A 29 15.68 -9.79 14.31
N ARG A 30 14.48 -9.18 14.36
CA ARG A 30 13.22 -9.91 14.39
C ARG A 30 12.74 -10.15 12.96
N VAL A 31 12.60 -11.41 12.57
CA VAL A 31 12.17 -11.79 11.22
C VAL A 31 10.83 -12.50 11.29
N THR A 32 9.88 -12.09 10.45
CA THR A 32 8.64 -12.83 10.17
C THR A 32 8.65 -13.25 8.72
N LEU A 33 8.48 -14.55 8.47
CA LEU A 33 8.47 -15.11 7.13
C LEU A 33 7.04 -15.46 6.70
N PHE A 34 6.55 -14.83 5.62
CA PHE A 34 5.27 -15.13 4.98
C PHE A 34 5.49 -16.07 3.80
N VAL A 35 4.72 -17.16 3.75
CA VAL A 35 4.94 -18.25 2.77
C VAL A 35 3.62 -18.75 2.16
N ALA A 36 3.71 -19.48 1.05
CA ALA A 36 2.60 -20.31 0.59
C ALA A 36 2.49 -21.56 1.50
N PRO A 37 1.27 -22.06 1.77
CA PRO A 37 1.09 -23.23 2.61
C PRO A 37 1.54 -24.52 1.91
N LEU A 38 1.95 -25.51 2.69
CA LEU A 38 2.22 -26.86 2.22
C LEU A 38 0.91 -27.68 2.27
N PRO A 39 0.45 -28.26 1.15
CA PRO A 39 -0.91 -28.82 1.06
C PRO A 39 -1.23 -29.94 2.04
N GLU A 40 -0.24 -30.74 2.46
CA GLU A 40 -0.43 -31.95 3.27
C GLU A 40 0.27 -31.91 4.64
N SER A 41 0.85 -30.78 5.02
CA SER A 41 1.58 -30.70 6.30
C SER A 41 0.61 -30.48 7.47
N THR A 42 0.60 -31.42 8.41
CA THR A 42 -0.05 -31.27 9.72
C THR A 42 0.89 -30.72 10.79
N THR A 43 2.15 -30.48 10.45
CA THR A 43 3.16 -29.96 11.38
C THR A 43 2.90 -28.47 11.67
N PRO A 44 2.79 -28.06 12.93
CA PRO A 44 2.67 -26.65 13.29
C PRO A 44 3.83 -25.85 12.72
N LEU A 45 3.52 -24.66 12.17
CA LEU A 45 4.55 -23.74 11.73
C LEU A 45 5.25 -23.12 12.94
N PRO A 46 6.54 -22.77 12.84
CA PRO A 46 7.21 -21.92 13.81
C PRO A 46 6.47 -20.59 14.00
N ASP A 47 6.52 -20.02 15.20
CA ASP A 47 5.80 -18.79 15.57
C ASP A 47 6.14 -17.59 14.67
N ASP A 48 7.30 -17.59 14.05
CA ASP A 48 7.77 -16.55 13.14
C ASP A 48 7.47 -16.81 11.66
N VAL A 49 6.76 -17.90 11.34
CA VAL A 49 6.32 -18.24 9.98
C VAL A 49 4.81 -18.13 9.87
N VAL A 50 4.33 -17.42 8.85
CA VAL A 50 2.90 -17.21 8.58
C VAL A 50 2.55 -17.74 7.19
N ALA A 51 1.70 -18.78 7.12
CA ALA A 51 1.19 -19.28 5.85
C ALA A 51 -0.01 -18.45 5.38
N LEU A 52 0.04 -17.95 4.16
CA LEU A 52 -1.06 -17.22 3.53
C LEU A 52 -2.11 -18.19 2.97
N HIS A 53 -3.36 -17.75 2.89
CA HIS A 53 -4.44 -18.58 2.35
C HIS A 53 -4.28 -18.78 0.84
N PRO A 54 -4.24 -20.05 0.36
CA PRO A 54 -4.12 -20.36 -1.05
C PRO A 54 -5.47 -20.24 -1.77
N LEU A 55 -5.43 -20.18 -3.09
CA LEU A 55 -6.59 -20.47 -3.93
C LEU A 55 -6.89 -21.96 -3.89
N ARG A 56 -8.13 -22.33 -3.56
CA ARG A 56 -8.54 -23.73 -3.50
C ARG A 56 -8.41 -24.40 -4.87
N GLY A 57 -7.68 -25.52 -4.91
CA GLY A 57 -7.55 -26.36 -6.10
C GLY A 57 -6.65 -25.80 -7.21
N LEU A 58 -5.93 -24.72 -6.98
CA LEU A 58 -4.96 -24.20 -7.93
C LEU A 58 -3.53 -24.41 -7.42
N TYR A 59 -2.80 -25.24 -8.12
CA TYR A 59 -1.38 -25.51 -7.87
C TYR A 59 -0.57 -25.10 -9.10
N VAL A 60 0.58 -24.51 -8.88
CA VAL A 60 1.54 -24.17 -9.93
C VAL A 60 2.85 -24.84 -9.56
N ASN A 61 3.31 -25.76 -10.38
CA ASN A 61 4.55 -26.53 -10.15
C ASN A 61 4.60 -27.20 -8.75
N GLY A 62 3.49 -27.81 -8.31
CA GLY A 62 3.39 -28.46 -7.01
C GLY A 62 3.19 -27.53 -5.81
N PHE A 63 3.18 -26.23 -6.01
CA PHE A 63 2.98 -25.23 -4.96
C PHE A 63 1.56 -24.66 -5.00
N ALA A 64 0.98 -24.44 -3.83
CA ALA A 64 -0.34 -23.83 -3.71
C ALA A 64 -0.28 -22.35 -4.16
N ALA A 65 -1.07 -21.99 -5.17
CA ALA A 65 -1.11 -20.62 -5.67
C ALA A 65 -1.76 -19.69 -4.63
N VAL A 66 -1.06 -18.63 -4.28
CA VAL A 66 -1.54 -17.57 -3.38
C VAL A 66 -1.86 -16.33 -4.21
N LEU A 67 -2.90 -15.58 -3.83
CA LEU A 67 -3.19 -14.26 -4.37
C LEU A 67 -3.25 -13.22 -3.24
N PRO A 68 -2.98 -11.93 -3.53
CA PRO A 68 -3.07 -10.84 -2.58
C PRO A 68 -4.54 -10.44 -2.34
N THR A 69 -5.34 -11.37 -1.82
CA THR A 69 -6.75 -11.20 -1.48
C THR A 69 -6.91 -10.30 -0.25
N LYS A 70 -8.13 -9.78 -0.03
CA LYS A 70 -8.45 -9.03 1.20
C LYS A 70 -8.25 -9.87 2.47
N ARG A 71 -8.47 -11.19 2.39
CA ARG A 71 -8.25 -12.11 3.51
C ARG A 71 -6.77 -12.21 3.85
N ASN A 72 -5.91 -12.37 2.84
CA ASN A 72 -4.46 -12.40 3.04
C ASN A 72 -3.92 -11.03 3.49
N ALA A 73 -4.49 -9.93 2.99
CA ALA A 73 -4.13 -8.60 3.46
C ALA A 73 -4.38 -8.43 4.96
N ARG A 74 -5.55 -8.84 5.46
CA ARG A 74 -5.86 -8.80 6.90
C ARG A 74 -4.91 -9.67 7.71
N LEU A 75 -4.67 -10.90 7.27
CA LEU A 75 -3.75 -11.81 7.96
C LEU A 75 -2.34 -11.21 8.10
N ILE A 76 -1.87 -10.50 7.07
CA ILE A 76 -0.58 -9.80 7.11
C ILE A 76 -0.66 -8.62 8.08
N ASP A 77 -1.72 -7.80 8.00
CA ASP A 77 -1.90 -6.63 8.86
C ASP A 77 -2.01 -7.04 10.35
N ASP A 78 -2.75 -8.11 10.65
CA ASP A 78 -2.84 -8.69 12.00
C ASP A 78 -1.48 -9.21 12.50
N ALA A 79 -0.73 -9.87 11.60
CA ALA A 79 0.61 -10.36 11.93
C ALA A 79 1.60 -9.20 12.18
N PHE A 80 1.50 -8.10 11.45
CA PHE A 80 2.31 -6.89 11.67
C PHE A 80 1.97 -6.26 13.01
N ALA A 81 0.68 -6.11 13.32
CA ALA A 81 0.22 -5.56 14.59
C ALA A 81 0.67 -6.39 15.81
N ALA A 82 0.58 -7.73 15.70
CA ALA A 82 0.96 -8.63 16.80
C ALA A 82 2.47 -8.65 17.10
N ARG A 83 3.32 -8.30 16.12
CA ARG A 83 4.78 -8.39 16.27
C ARG A 83 5.47 -7.05 16.56
N GLY A 84 4.71 -5.97 16.65
CA GLY A 84 5.20 -4.61 16.90
C GLY A 84 5.73 -3.93 15.63
N PRO A 85 6.47 -2.83 15.73
CA PRO A 85 6.88 -2.05 14.60
C PRO A 85 7.69 -2.87 13.60
N ILE A 86 7.35 -2.72 12.32
CA ILE A 86 8.03 -3.33 11.17
C ILE A 86 8.83 -2.24 10.46
N ASP A 87 10.13 -2.45 10.26
CA ASP A 87 11.01 -1.44 9.66
C ASP A 87 10.99 -1.50 8.13
N LEU A 88 10.88 -2.71 7.55
CA LEU A 88 10.87 -2.92 6.11
C LEU A 88 10.19 -4.23 5.70
N VAL A 89 9.88 -4.34 4.43
CA VAL A 89 9.42 -5.57 3.77
C VAL A 89 10.48 -6.04 2.78
N HIS A 90 10.80 -7.36 2.79
CA HIS A 90 11.71 -7.97 1.83
C HIS A 90 11.01 -9.10 1.07
N THR A 91 11.04 -9.06 -0.27
CA THR A 91 10.45 -10.08 -1.16
C THR A 91 11.53 -10.85 -1.90
N HIS A 92 11.36 -12.18 -2.03
CA HIS A 92 12.36 -13.09 -2.63
C HIS A 92 11.85 -13.79 -3.91
N THR A 93 10.62 -13.53 -4.31
CA THR A 93 9.97 -14.09 -5.49
C THR A 93 9.14 -13.03 -6.18
N THR A 94 8.50 -13.36 -7.32
CA THR A 94 7.73 -12.41 -8.14
C THR A 94 6.23 -12.72 -8.18
N TYR A 95 5.77 -13.72 -7.42
CA TYR A 95 4.39 -14.22 -7.52
C TYR A 95 3.50 -13.71 -6.37
N GLY A 96 2.46 -14.47 -6.05
CA GLY A 96 1.35 -14.00 -5.24
C GLY A 96 1.68 -13.63 -3.81
N VAL A 97 2.58 -14.36 -3.14
CA VAL A 97 3.04 -14.02 -1.77
C VAL A 97 3.90 -12.76 -1.80
N ALA A 98 4.83 -12.68 -2.76
CA ALA A 98 5.67 -11.49 -2.93
C ALA A 98 4.82 -10.25 -3.29
N ILE A 99 3.82 -10.40 -4.17
CA ILE A 99 2.87 -9.31 -4.50
C ILE A 99 2.07 -8.90 -3.25
N ALA A 100 1.70 -9.85 -2.38
CA ALA A 100 1.02 -9.53 -1.12
C ALA A 100 1.93 -8.72 -0.18
N GLY A 101 3.22 -9.07 -0.12
CA GLY A 101 4.25 -8.32 0.60
C GLY A 101 4.44 -6.91 0.05
N LEU A 102 4.58 -6.76 -1.27
CA LEU A 102 4.67 -5.46 -1.94
C LEU A 102 3.44 -4.58 -1.63
N LYS A 103 2.23 -5.16 -1.67
CA LYS A 103 1.01 -4.43 -1.32
C LYS A 103 0.95 -4.08 0.17
N ALA A 104 1.49 -4.94 1.05
CA ALA A 104 1.60 -4.65 2.47
C ALA A 104 2.60 -3.50 2.71
N ALA A 105 3.79 -3.53 2.10
CA ALA A 105 4.75 -2.44 2.18
C ALA A 105 4.10 -1.10 1.80
N ARG A 106 3.37 -1.06 0.68
CA ARG A 106 2.66 0.15 0.24
C ARG A 106 1.54 0.59 1.20
N ARG A 107 0.78 -0.37 1.80
CA ARG A 107 -0.30 -0.02 2.75
C ARG A 107 0.24 0.56 4.05
N HIS A 108 1.40 0.08 4.48
CA HIS A 108 2.02 0.48 5.75
C HIS A 108 3.13 1.53 5.59
N GLY A 109 3.34 2.06 4.37
CA GLY A 109 4.38 3.06 4.09
C GLY A 109 5.81 2.57 4.35
N LEU A 110 6.04 1.25 4.28
CA LEU A 110 7.32 0.60 4.59
C LEU A 110 8.24 0.54 3.37
N PRO A 111 9.55 0.69 3.54
CA PRO A 111 10.53 0.41 2.50
C PRO A 111 10.39 -1.02 2.00
N LEU A 112 10.56 -1.21 0.69
CA LEU A 112 10.53 -2.51 0.04
C LEU A 112 11.90 -2.85 -0.56
N VAL A 113 12.47 -3.95 -0.10
CA VAL A 113 13.65 -4.57 -0.71
C VAL A 113 13.19 -5.81 -1.49
N HIS A 114 13.78 -6.05 -2.64
CA HIS A 114 13.53 -7.25 -3.45
C HIS A 114 14.84 -7.94 -3.81
N THR A 115 15.00 -9.20 -3.41
CA THR A 115 16.10 -10.05 -3.93
C THR A 115 15.59 -10.85 -5.13
N ALA A 116 16.18 -10.60 -6.28
CA ALA A 116 15.93 -11.35 -7.50
C ALA A 116 16.76 -12.64 -7.48
N GLN A 117 16.08 -13.79 -7.32
CA GLN A 117 16.76 -15.09 -7.13
C GLN A 117 16.43 -16.12 -8.20
N SER A 118 15.56 -15.82 -9.16
CA SER A 118 15.13 -16.79 -10.17
C SER A 118 15.23 -16.25 -11.59
N ARG A 119 15.54 -17.14 -12.51
CA ARG A 119 15.47 -16.99 -13.97
C ARG A 119 14.10 -17.52 -14.45
N ASP A 120 13.04 -16.76 -14.17
CA ASP A 120 11.68 -17.18 -14.54
C ASP A 120 11.51 -17.36 -16.06
N ASP A 121 12.28 -16.61 -16.86
CA ASP A 121 12.36 -16.78 -18.31
C ASP A 121 12.84 -18.17 -18.69
N ALA A 122 13.99 -18.59 -18.18
CA ALA A 122 14.57 -19.90 -18.43
C ALA A 122 13.71 -21.02 -17.84
N PHE A 123 13.13 -20.79 -16.66
CA PHE A 123 12.23 -21.76 -16.02
C PHE A 123 10.99 -22.03 -16.86
N ILE A 124 10.28 -20.99 -17.29
CA ILE A 124 9.05 -21.14 -18.11
C ILE A 124 9.37 -21.78 -19.45
N GLU A 125 10.48 -21.44 -20.10
CA GLU A 125 10.88 -22.01 -21.37
C GLU A 125 11.21 -23.51 -21.29
N LYS A 126 11.87 -23.93 -20.21
CA LYS A 126 12.32 -25.33 -20.07
C LYS A 126 11.27 -26.27 -19.45
N THR A 127 10.35 -25.74 -18.63
CA THR A 127 9.42 -26.60 -17.87
C THR A 127 7.97 -26.51 -18.31
N SER A 128 7.56 -25.45 -19.02
CA SER A 128 6.16 -25.30 -19.43
C SER A 128 5.89 -25.99 -20.76
N PRO A 129 4.79 -26.76 -20.88
CA PRO A 129 4.36 -27.35 -22.16
C PRO A 129 3.87 -26.28 -23.16
N ALA A 130 3.56 -25.06 -22.71
CA ALA A 130 3.11 -23.95 -23.54
C ALA A 130 3.75 -22.62 -23.07
N PRO A 131 5.08 -22.44 -23.23
CA PRO A 131 5.84 -21.34 -22.59
C PRO A 131 5.29 -19.96 -22.87
N TYR A 132 4.90 -19.68 -24.13
CA TYR A 132 4.33 -18.38 -24.50
C TYR A 132 3.01 -18.07 -23.79
N LEU A 133 2.08 -19.03 -23.75
CA LEU A 133 0.77 -18.82 -23.08
C LEU A 133 0.95 -18.68 -21.56
N THR A 134 1.82 -19.47 -20.96
CA THR A 134 2.15 -19.39 -19.55
C THR A 134 2.73 -18.03 -19.19
N ALA A 135 3.76 -17.59 -19.91
CA ALA A 135 4.39 -16.28 -19.67
C ALA A 135 3.43 -15.10 -19.90
N LEU A 136 2.57 -15.19 -20.93
CA LEU A 136 1.55 -14.18 -21.23
C LEU A 136 0.50 -14.11 -20.11
N ALA A 137 0.02 -15.26 -19.65
CA ALA A 137 -0.97 -15.33 -18.56
C ALA A 137 -0.38 -14.78 -17.24
N MET A 138 0.85 -15.18 -16.91
CA MET A 138 1.55 -14.70 -15.72
C MET A 138 1.78 -13.17 -15.78
N ARG A 139 2.24 -12.67 -16.93
CA ARG A 139 2.39 -11.22 -17.14
C ARG A 139 1.06 -10.48 -17.02
N GLY A 140 -0.03 -11.02 -17.59
CA GLY A 140 -1.36 -10.42 -17.49
C GLY A 140 -1.86 -10.37 -16.04
N LEU A 141 -1.72 -11.48 -15.31
CA LEU A 141 -2.09 -11.56 -13.90
C LEU A 141 -1.26 -10.62 -13.04
N HIS A 142 0.06 -10.67 -13.16
CA HIS A 142 0.97 -9.80 -12.42
C HIS A 142 0.74 -8.32 -12.77
N GLY A 143 0.61 -7.99 -14.06
CA GLY A 143 0.34 -6.63 -14.55
C GLY A 143 -0.99 -6.04 -14.08
N SER A 144 -1.98 -6.89 -13.74
CA SER A 144 -3.23 -6.44 -13.11
C SER A 144 -3.05 -6.01 -11.64
N MET A 145 -1.98 -6.43 -10.99
CA MET A 145 -1.70 -6.22 -9.56
C MET A 145 -0.47 -5.33 -9.31
N VAL A 146 0.52 -5.42 -10.19
CA VAL A 146 1.77 -4.63 -10.16
C VAL A 146 1.93 -3.96 -11.52
N ARG A 147 2.17 -2.67 -11.52
CA ARG A 147 2.23 -1.89 -12.76
C ARG A 147 3.54 -2.16 -13.50
N HIS A 148 3.46 -2.52 -14.78
CA HIS A 148 4.60 -2.67 -15.65
C HIS A 148 4.74 -1.46 -16.59
N GLU A 149 5.97 -1.01 -16.80
CA GLU A 149 6.28 -0.07 -17.87
C GLU A 149 6.54 -0.83 -19.18
N ALA A 150 6.08 -0.28 -20.30
CA ALA A 150 6.39 -0.83 -21.61
C ALA A 150 7.88 -0.60 -21.93
N ARG A 151 8.62 -1.66 -22.28
CA ARG A 151 10.05 -1.57 -22.62
C ARG A 151 10.32 -2.16 -23.99
N ALA A 152 11.42 -1.71 -24.62
CA ALA A 152 11.89 -2.28 -25.86
C ALA A 152 12.36 -3.72 -25.65
N PRO A 153 11.92 -4.69 -26.49
CA PRO A 153 12.34 -6.07 -26.36
C PRO A 153 13.81 -6.24 -26.77
N HIS A 154 14.54 -7.14 -26.08
CA HIS A 154 15.85 -7.58 -26.53
C HIS A 154 15.71 -8.42 -27.83
N ALA A 155 16.49 -8.15 -28.87
CA ALA A 155 16.25 -8.70 -30.20
C ALA A 155 16.42 -10.23 -30.33
N ALA A 156 17.19 -10.84 -29.42
CA ALA A 156 17.56 -12.26 -29.45
C ALA A 156 16.63 -13.20 -28.66
N GLU A 157 15.62 -12.66 -27.93
CA GLU A 157 14.83 -13.44 -27.00
C GLU A 157 13.55 -14.01 -27.60
N SER A 158 13.13 -15.16 -27.09
CA SER A 158 11.82 -15.71 -27.41
C SER A 158 10.69 -14.79 -26.93
N ARG A 159 9.49 -14.98 -27.51
CA ARG A 159 8.30 -14.24 -27.04
C ARG A 159 7.92 -14.58 -25.59
N ALA A 160 8.20 -15.81 -25.14
CA ALA A 160 7.95 -16.25 -23.77
C ALA A 160 8.92 -15.55 -22.79
N ALA A 161 10.21 -15.57 -23.09
CA ALA A 161 11.23 -14.90 -22.28
C ALA A 161 10.94 -13.40 -22.11
N ARG A 162 10.51 -12.71 -23.16
CA ARG A 162 10.13 -11.28 -23.09
C ARG A 162 9.00 -11.01 -22.11
N HIS A 163 7.99 -11.89 -22.05
CA HIS A 163 6.91 -11.74 -21.07
C HIS A 163 7.36 -12.02 -19.65
N ALA A 164 8.21 -13.05 -19.46
CA ALA A 164 8.77 -13.39 -18.17
C ALA A 164 9.66 -12.25 -17.63
N TRP A 165 10.59 -11.75 -18.45
CA TRP A 165 11.41 -10.59 -18.10
C TRP A 165 10.60 -9.34 -17.77
N SER A 166 9.52 -9.08 -18.52
CA SER A 166 8.61 -7.96 -18.21
C SER A 166 7.98 -8.10 -16.82
N THR A 167 7.70 -9.33 -16.35
CA THR A 167 7.16 -9.61 -15.02
C THR A 167 8.23 -9.42 -13.94
N MET A 168 9.42 -10.01 -14.13
CA MET A 168 10.55 -9.91 -13.19
C MET A 168 10.98 -8.45 -12.99
N ILE A 169 11.24 -7.74 -14.09
CA ILE A 169 11.64 -6.33 -14.04
C ILE A 169 10.52 -5.45 -13.48
N GLY A 170 9.26 -5.71 -13.85
CA GLY A 170 8.11 -4.98 -13.30
C GLY A 170 7.98 -5.12 -11.77
N HIS A 171 8.29 -6.30 -11.22
CA HIS A 171 8.32 -6.52 -9.78
C HIS A 171 9.51 -5.81 -9.11
N ALA A 172 10.71 -6.02 -9.63
CA ALA A 172 11.93 -5.38 -9.13
C ALA A 172 11.85 -3.84 -9.19
N GLN A 173 11.26 -3.29 -10.26
CA GLN A 173 11.05 -1.85 -10.42
C GLN A 173 10.11 -1.24 -9.36
N ALA A 174 9.27 -2.05 -8.75
CA ALA A 174 8.36 -1.62 -7.69
C ALA A 174 9.02 -1.56 -6.30
N ALA A 175 10.23 -2.10 -6.15
CA ALA A 175 11.02 -2.04 -4.93
C ALA A 175 11.81 -0.73 -4.81
N ASP A 176 12.22 -0.38 -3.59
CA ASP A 176 13.08 0.77 -3.32
C ASP A 176 14.56 0.42 -3.52
N GLN A 177 14.94 -0.81 -3.15
CA GLN A 177 16.26 -1.40 -3.37
C GLN A 177 16.12 -2.80 -3.94
N VAL A 178 17.01 -3.17 -4.85
CA VAL A 178 17.07 -4.52 -5.45
C VAL A 178 18.39 -5.19 -5.10
N ILE A 179 18.33 -6.47 -4.78
CA ILE A 179 19.51 -7.31 -4.55
C ILE A 179 19.57 -8.37 -5.66
N ALA A 180 20.74 -8.57 -6.23
CA ALA A 180 21.03 -9.69 -7.09
C ALA A 180 22.16 -10.54 -6.45
N PRO A 181 22.11 -11.88 -6.57
CA PRO A 181 23.11 -12.74 -5.92
C PRO A 181 24.47 -12.72 -6.63
N THR A 182 24.53 -12.21 -7.87
CA THR A 182 25.71 -12.26 -8.73
C THR A 182 25.79 -11.06 -9.66
N GLU A 183 27.01 -10.70 -10.08
CA GLU A 183 27.25 -9.57 -11.00
C GLU A 183 26.64 -9.81 -12.39
N HIS A 184 26.77 -11.02 -12.95
CA HIS A 184 26.19 -11.32 -14.25
C HIS A 184 24.66 -11.19 -14.23
N PHE A 185 24.00 -11.64 -13.13
CA PHE A 185 22.55 -11.54 -13.04
C PHE A 185 22.08 -10.09 -12.82
N ALA A 186 22.84 -9.30 -12.05
CA ALA A 186 22.60 -7.86 -11.94
C ALA A 186 22.71 -7.17 -13.31
N ALA A 187 23.75 -7.50 -14.08
CA ALA A 187 23.95 -6.97 -15.43
C ALA A 187 22.79 -7.36 -16.37
N LEU A 188 22.30 -8.60 -16.30
CA LEU A 188 21.12 -9.04 -17.05
C LEU A 188 19.87 -8.25 -16.69
N MET A 189 19.61 -8.01 -15.41
CA MET A 189 18.47 -7.21 -14.97
C MET A 189 18.54 -5.77 -15.49
N ILE A 190 19.73 -5.15 -15.47
CA ILE A 190 19.96 -3.81 -16.01
C ILE A 190 19.75 -3.82 -17.54
N ALA A 191 20.29 -4.80 -18.25
CA ALA A 191 20.11 -4.94 -19.69
C ALA A 191 18.63 -5.09 -20.10
N HIS A 192 17.83 -5.79 -19.27
CA HIS A 192 16.38 -5.90 -19.44
C HIS A 192 15.60 -4.69 -18.89
N GLY A 193 16.35 -3.65 -18.46
CA GLY A 193 15.83 -2.31 -18.22
C GLY A 193 15.44 -2.03 -16.77
N LEU A 194 16.02 -2.68 -15.80
CA LEU A 194 15.95 -2.24 -14.40
C LEU A 194 16.65 -0.87 -14.27
N THR A 195 15.98 0.09 -13.64
CA THR A 195 16.51 1.44 -13.36
C THR A 195 16.61 1.73 -11.87
N LYS A 196 16.15 0.82 -11.04
CA LYS A 196 16.28 0.93 -9.59
C LYS A 196 17.70 0.61 -9.14
N PRO A 197 18.16 1.19 -8.01
CA PRO A 197 19.41 0.78 -7.42
C PRO A 197 19.45 -0.73 -7.21
N ILE A 198 20.50 -1.38 -7.70
CA ILE A 198 20.74 -2.80 -7.52
C ILE A 198 22.09 -3.00 -6.84
N THR A 199 22.09 -3.82 -5.81
CA THR A 199 23.29 -4.19 -5.05
C THR A 199 23.53 -5.68 -5.28
N VAL A 200 24.78 -6.05 -5.58
CA VAL A 200 25.16 -7.45 -5.62
C VAL A 200 25.50 -7.88 -4.20
N ALA A 201 24.72 -8.83 -3.68
CA ALA A 201 24.97 -9.47 -2.40
C ALA A 201 24.73 -10.98 -2.55
N SER A 202 25.81 -11.75 -2.41
CA SER A 202 25.78 -13.20 -2.55
C SER A 202 24.86 -13.84 -1.52
N ASN A 203 24.24 -14.96 -1.86
CA ASN A 203 23.68 -15.85 -0.85
C ASN A 203 24.81 -16.47 -0.02
N GLY A 204 24.52 -16.86 1.22
CA GLY A 204 25.48 -17.49 2.11
C GLY A 204 25.07 -18.91 2.49
N VAL A 205 26.05 -19.71 2.87
CA VAL A 205 25.86 -21.04 3.47
C VAL A 205 25.76 -20.88 4.99
N ASP A 206 24.82 -21.56 5.62
CA ASP A 206 24.58 -21.44 7.06
C ASP A 206 25.81 -21.92 7.87
N ASP A 207 26.31 -21.06 8.73
CA ASP A 207 27.49 -21.33 9.56
C ASP A 207 27.28 -22.55 10.48
N THR A 208 26.07 -22.74 11.01
CA THR A 208 25.76 -23.82 11.95
C THR A 208 25.74 -25.20 11.28
N ASP A 209 25.33 -25.27 10.02
CA ASP A 209 25.37 -26.50 9.25
C ASP A 209 26.80 -26.97 9.02
N LEU A 210 27.74 -26.04 8.85
CA LEU A 210 29.17 -26.34 8.65
C LEU A 210 29.90 -26.69 9.95
N GLU A 211 29.59 -26.05 11.08
CA GLU A 211 30.17 -26.36 12.38
C GLU A 211 29.93 -27.83 12.78
N SER A 212 28.79 -28.39 12.38
CA SER A 212 28.44 -29.79 12.62
C SER A 212 29.30 -30.78 11.82
N LEU A 213 29.91 -30.36 10.72
CA LEU A 213 30.74 -31.18 9.82
C LEU A 213 32.21 -31.18 10.18
N THR A 214 32.76 -30.04 10.64
CA THR A 214 34.20 -29.86 10.91
C THR A 214 34.76 -30.78 11.98
N SER A 215 33.91 -31.41 12.78
CA SER A 215 34.32 -32.34 13.83
C SER A 215 34.61 -33.81 13.35
N LYS A 216 34.31 -34.13 12.08
CA LYS A 216 34.28 -35.54 11.62
C LYS A 216 35.15 -35.90 10.41
N THR A 217 35.86 -34.98 9.75
CA THR A 217 36.48 -35.27 8.47
C THR A 217 38.00 -35.10 8.50
N ASP A 218 38.71 -36.23 8.69
CA ASP A 218 40.11 -36.36 8.35
C ASP A 218 40.20 -36.72 6.84
N TYR A 219 40.48 -35.72 6.03
CA TYR A 219 40.66 -35.90 4.58
C TYR A 219 42.06 -36.49 4.27
N GLY A 220 42.28 -37.78 4.61
CA GLY A 220 43.50 -38.47 4.27
C GLY A 220 43.79 -38.45 2.76
N LYS A 221 45.10 -38.50 2.37
CA LYS A 221 45.51 -38.67 0.97
C LYS A 221 44.82 -39.90 0.38
N ARG A 222 43.98 -39.66 -0.62
CA ARG A 222 43.29 -40.75 -1.32
C ARG A 222 44.25 -41.44 -2.30
N ASP A 223 44.05 -42.74 -2.46
CA ASP A 223 44.81 -43.53 -3.42
C ASP A 223 44.58 -42.99 -4.85
N ALA A 224 45.67 -42.62 -5.52
CA ALA A 224 45.63 -42.12 -6.89
C ALA A 224 45.06 -43.15 -7.89
N ALA A 225 45.10 -44.43 -7.55
CA ALA A 225 44.54 -45.52 -8.37
C ALA A 225 43.02 -45.73 -8.18
N ALA A 226 42.42 -45.11 -7.14
CA ALA A 226 40.95 -45.21 -6.90
C ALA A 226 40.15 -44.41 -7.95
N PRO A 227 38.93 -44.86 -8.31
CA PRO A 227 38.05 -44.08 -9.18
C PRO A 227 37.80 -42.67 -8.65
N LEU A 228 37.64 -41.69 -9.54
CA LEU A 228 37.22 -40.31 -9.21
C LEU A 228 35.79 -40.35 -8.69
N ARG A 229 35.56 -39.89 -7.44
CA ARG A 229 34.26 -39.89 -6.79
C ARG A 229 33.58 -38.54 -7.01
N LEU A 230 32.57 -38.53 -7.89
CA LEU A 230 31.77 -37.37 -8.18
C LEU A 230 30.51 -37.38 -7.32
N VAL A 231 30.04 -36.19 -6.96
CA VAL A 231 28.74 -35.98 -6.32
C VAL A 231 27.91 -35.06 -7.19
N TRP A 232 26.61 -35.32 -7.28
CA TRP A 232 25.62 -34.46 -7.87
C TRP A 232 24.54 -34.24 -6.80
N SER A 233 24.15 -32.99 -6.55
CA SER A 233 23.14 -32.66 -5.54
C SER A 233 22.18 -31.62 -6.08
N GLY A 234 20.88 -31.88 -5.96
CA GLY A 234 19.83 -30.96 -6.40
C GLY A 234 18.48 -31.63 -6.63
N ARG A 235 17.55 -30.86 -7.13
CA ARG A 235 16.25 -31.39 -7.57
C ARG A 235 16.44 -32.14 -8.90
N LEU A 236 15.85 -33.33 -9.02
CA LEU A 236 15.91 -34.14 -10.24
C LEU A 236 14.91 -33.61 -11.26
N SER A 237 15.29 -32.55 -11.95
CA SER A 237 14.48 -31.84 -12.93
C SER A 237 15.27 -31.50 -14.19
N THR A 238 14.59 -31.29 -15.31
CA THR A 238 15.21 -31.15 -16.64
C THR A 238 16.27 -30.05 -16.71
N GLU A 239 16.04 -28.93 -16.04
CA GLU A 239 16.95 -27.78 -16.04
C GLU A 239 18.28 -28.05 -15.30
N LYS A 240 18.28 -29.02 -14.38
CA LYS A 240 19.50 -29.43 -13.63
C LYS A 240 20.35 -30.47 -14.37
N ARG A 241 19.86 -31.00 -15.48
CA ARG A 241 20.61 -31.81 -16.46
C ARG A 241 21.25 -33.07 -15.86
N LEU A 242 20.51 -33.77 -15.00
CA LEU A 242 20.99 -35.02 -14.40
C LEU A 242 21.25 -36.11 -15.47
N LEU A 243 20.37 -36.24 -16.49
CA LEU A 243 20.52 -37.27 -17.53
C LEU A 243 21.79 -37.05 -18.37
N GLU A 244 22.14 -35.79 -18.68
CA GLU A 244 23.39 -35.46 -19.36
C GLU A 244 24.61 -35.72 -18.45
N SER A 245 24.47 -35.57 -17.16
CA SER A 245 25.49 -35.90 -16.16
C SER A 245 25.72 -37.43 -16.13
N ILE A 246 24.66 -38.22 -16.15
CA ILE A 246 24.69 -39.67 -16.22
C ILE A 246 25.39 -40.13 -17.54
N ASP A 247 25.03 -39.57 -18.69
CA ASP A 247 25.65 -39.84 -19.99
C ASP A 247 27.13 -39.47 -19.97
N ALA A 248 27.50 -38.31 -19.41
CA ALA A 248 28.91 -37.91 -19.33
C ALA A 248 29.72 -38.88 -18.46
N VAL A 249 29.23 -39.29 -17.30
CA VAL A 249 29.89 -40.25 -16.40
C VAL A 249 30.00 -41.66 -17.06
N GLY A 250 28.92 -42.04 -17.81
CA GLY A 250 28.93 -43.30 -18.58
C GLY A 250 30.09 -43.44 -19.57
N ARG A 251 30.57 -42.34 -20.09
CA ARG A 251 31.69 -42.27 -21.08
C ARG A 251 33.07 -42.33 -20.46
N VAL A 252 33.22 -42.31 -19.14
CA VAL A 252 34.52 -42.30 -18.42
C VAL A 252 34.59 -43.49 -17.49
N GLU A 253 35.56 -44.43 -17.69
CA GLU A 253 35.60 -45.67 -16.94
C GLU A 253 36.00 -45.50 -15.45
N HIS A 254 36.95 -44.64 -15.14
CA HIS A 254 37.50 -44.48 -13.80
C HIS A 254 36.84 -43.37 -12.96
N CYS A 255 35.50 -43.34 -12.96
CA CYS A 255 34.76 -42.43 -12.07
C CYS A 255 33.47 -43.09 -11.55
N THR A 256 32.99 -42.62 -10.39
CA THR A 256 31.70 -42.95 -9.80
C THR A 256 30.89 -41.67 -9.58
N LEU A 257 29.57 -41.79 -9.52
CA LEU A 257 28.65 -40.67 -9.25
C LEU A 257 27.64 -41.04 -8.18
N ASP A 258 27.65 -40.28 -7.12
CA ASP A 258 26.63 -40.33 -6.08
C ASP A 258 25.64 -39.17 -6.29
N VAL A 259 24.35 -39.46 -6.45
CA VAL A 259 23.29 -38.50 -6.77
C VAL A 259 22.37 -38.33 -5.55
N TYR A 260 22.27 -37.11 -5.05
CA TYR A 260 21.44 -36.72 -3.91
C TYR A 260 20.33 -35.77 -4.35
N GLY A 261 19.10 -36.11 -4.02
CA GLY A 261 17.91 -35.33 -4.36
C GLY A 261 16.75 -36.18 -4.80
N ASP A 262 15.67 -35.51 -5.13
CA ASP A 262 14.41 -36.10 -5.57
C ASP A 262 13.74 -35.21 -6.62
N GLY A 263 12.85 -35.76 -7.44
CA GLY A 263 12.11 -35.00 -8.46
C GLY A 263 11.59 -35.85 -9.61
N ASP A 264 11.00 -35.17 -10.57
CA ASP A 264 10.23 -35.80 -11.68
C ASP A 264 11.08 -36.71 -12.59
N LEU A 265 12.40 -36.51 -12.61
CA LEU A 265 13.32 -37.32 -13.45
C LEU A 265 13.90 -38.55 -12.73
N TYR A 266 13.36 -38.92 -11.55
CA TYR A 266 13.91 -40.07 -10.82
C TYR A 266 13.84 -41.36 -11.61
N ASP A 267 12.66 -41.69 -12.16
CA ASP A 267 12.43 -42.93 -12.95
C ASP A 267 13.23 -42.91 -14.27
N ASP A 268 13.34 -41.74 -14.91
CA ASP A 268 14.15 -41.57 -16.12
C ASP A 268 15.65 -41.77 -15.82
N ALA A 269 16.14 -41.29 -14.67
CA ALA A 269 17.50 -41.52 -14.23
C ALA A 269 17.77 -43.00 -13.95
N VAL A 270 16.83 -43.70 -13.27
CA VAL A 270 16.93 -45.19 -13.09
C VAL A 270 17.00 -45.86 -14.44
N ALA A 271 16.15 -45.52 -15.39
CA ALA A 271 16.12 -46.10 -16.74
C ALA A 271 17.43 -45.83 -17.51
N ALA A 272 17.96 -44.60 -17.42
CA ALA A 272 19.23 -44.23 -18.09
C ALA A 272 20.44 -44.98 -17.50
N ILE A 273 20.52 -45.15 -16.18
CA ILE A 273 21.56 -45.95 -15.52
C ILE A 273 21.52 -47.41 -15.95
N ALA A 274 20.33 -48.00 -15.96
CA ALA A 274 20.13 -49.41 -16.39
C ALA A 274 20.48 -49.58 -17.87
N ALA A 275 20.04 -48.70 -18.75
CA ALA A 275 20.33 -48.75 -20.19
C ALA A 275 21.87 -48.67 -20.48
N GLY A 276 22.57 -47.91 -19.63
CA GLY A 276 24.04 -47.78 -19.70
C GLY A 276 24.84 -48.86 -18.99
N ASN A 277 24.19 -49.79 -18.27
CA ASN A 277 24.82 -50.79 -17.35
C ASN A 277 25.72 -50.08 -16.30
N LEU A 278 25.27 -48.95 -15.74
CA LEU A 278 26.03 -48.08 -14.85
C LEU A 278 25.73 -48.26 -13.37
N GLU A 279 24.91 -49.22 -12.94
CA GLU A 279 24.46 -49.44 -11.56
C GLU A 279 25.61 -49.69 -10.57
N HIS A 280 26.72 -50.17 -11.07
CA HIS A 280 27.95 -50.40 -10.27
C HIS A 280 28.76 -49.12 -10.04
N ARG A 281 28.47 -48.04 -10.75
CA ARG A 281 29.21 -46.77 -10.70
C ARG A 281 28.36 -45.54 -10.35
N ILE A 282 27.05 -45.62 -10.58
CA ILE A 282 26.13 -44.49 -10.32
C ILE A 282 25.12 -44.94 -9.26
N ARG A 283 24.95 -44.16 -8.21
CA ARG A 283 24.02 -44.44 -7.12
C ARG A 283 23.10 -43.27 -6.90
N LEU A 284 21.76 -43.55 -6.82
CA LEU A 284 20.71 -42.61 -6.48
C LEU A 284 20.41 -42.80 -5.00
N HIS A 285 20.69 -41.82 -4.17
CA HIS A 285 20.46 -41.83 -2.71
C HIS A 285 19.07 -41.30 -2.33
N GLY A 286 18.35 -40.67 -3.27
CA GLY A 286 17.10 -40.03 -3.00
C GLY A 286 17.25 -38.75 -2.15
N ARG A 287 16.16 -38.35 -1.52
CA ARG A 287 16.13 -37.17 -0.67
C ARG A 287 16.85 -37.44 0.67
N VAL A 288 17.81 -36.60 1.01
CA VAL A 288 18.55 -36.59 2.27
C VAL A 288 18.38 -35.24 3.00
N SER A 289 18.80 -35.14 4.24
CA SER A 289 18.89 -33.85 4.94
C SER A 289 19.97 -32.94 4.33
N HIS A 290 19.86 -31.63 4.57
CA HIS A 290 20.85 -30.67 4.10
C HIS A 290 22.26 -30.97 4.66
N THR A 291 22.35 -31.32 5.93
CA THR A 291 23.61 -31.72 6.58
C THR A 291 24.21 -33.00 5.97
N GLU A 292 23.39 -33.99 5.59
CA GLU A 292 23.86 -35.18 4.88
C GLU A 292 24.34 -34.86 3.48
N SER A 293 23.68 -33.93 2.76
CA SER A 293 24.12 -33.45 1.45
C SER A 293 25.48 -32.74 1.53
N LEU A 294 25.65 -31.87 2.54
CA LEU A 294 26.93 -31.21 2.80
C LEU A 294 28.04 -32.20 3.16
N ALA A 295 27.75 -33.23 3.95
CA ALA A 295 28.68 -34.27 4.27
C ALA A 295 29.09 -35.09 3.01
N ALA A 296 28.16 -35.37 2.13
CA ALA A 296 28.42 -36.04 0.86
C ALA A 296 29.30 -35.18 -0.06
N LEU A 297 29.02 -33.87 -0.15
CA LEU A 297 29.88 -32.92 -0.85
C LEU A 297 31.30 -32.93 -0.29
N ALA A 298 31.45 -32.86 1.02
CA ALA A 298 32.74 -32.84 1.68
C ALA A 298 33.55 -34.12 1.45
N ASP A 299 32.89 -35.29 1.34
CA ASP A 299 33.51 -36.59 1.11
C ASP A 299 33.78 -36.88 -0.36
N ALA A 300 33.25 -36.12 -1.31
CA ALA A 300 33.50 -36.30 -2.75
C ALA A 300 34.86 -35.74 -3.20
N ASP A 301 35.34 -36.21 -4.34
CA ASP A 301 36.51 -35.64 -5.00
C ASP A 301 36.16 -34.37 -5.76
N ALA A 302 35.00 -34.32 -6.41
CA ALA A 302 34.46 -33.12 -7.05
C ALA A 302 32.92 -33.12 -7.12
N LEU A 303 32.34 -31.93 -7.11
CA LEU A 303 30.97 -31.70 -7.47
C LEU A 303 30.84 -31.66 -9.00
N LEU A 304 29.89 -32.41 -9.58
CA LEU A 304 29.49 -32.29 -10.97
C LEU A 304 28.26 -31.43 -11.08
N PHE A 305 28.42 -30.20 -11.59
CA PHE A 305 27.36 -29.22 -11.75
C PHE A 305 27.07 -28.94 -13.23
N ALA A 306 26.11 -29.63 -13.81
CA ALA A 306 25.81 -29.57 -15.24
C ALA A 306 24.74 -28.55 -15.64
N SER A 307 24.18 -27.81 -14.69
CA SER A 307 23.19 -26.75 -14.98
C SER A 307 23.77 -25.67 -15.88
N SER A 308 22.99 -25.19 -16.86
CA SER A 308 23.43 -24.16 -17.80
C SER A 308 22.28 -23.24 -18.21
N GLY A 309 22.55 -21.93 -18.15
CA GLY A 309 21.60 -20.88 -18.53
C GLY A 309 20.33 -20.85 -17.67
N PHE A 310 20.38 -21.31 -16.44
CA PHE A 310 19.23 -21.41 -15.54
C PHE A 310 19.47 -20.80 -14.17
N ASP A 311 20.57 -21.18 -13.52
CA ASP A 311 20.85 -20.72 -12.17
C ASP A 311 21.32 -19.25 -12.16
N THR A 312 20.90 -18.50 -11.16
CA THR A 312 21.40 -17.13 -10.93
C THR A 312 22.69 -17.13 -10.14
N GLN A 313 22.93 -18.17 -9.33
CA GLN A 313 24.15 -18.35 -8.54
C GLN A 313 24.50 -19.83 -8.34
N GLY A 314 23.49 -20.66 -7.99
CA GLY A 314 23.69 -22.08 -7.67
C GLY A 314 24.14 -22.31 -6.21
N MET A 315 23.21 -22.50 -5.30
CA MET A 315 23.52 -22.70 -3.88
C MET A 315 24.52 -23.84 -3.63
N VAL A 316 24.39 -24.94 -4.37
CA VAL A 316 25.29 -26.09 -4.24
C VAL A 316 26.74 -25.76 -4.62
N LEU A 317 26.98 -24.74 -5.46
CA LEU A 317 28.34 -24.24 -5.74
C LEU A 317 28.94 -23.59 -4.51
N LEU A 318 28.14 -22.74 -3.80
CA LEU A 318 28.57 -22.12 -2.53
C LEU A 318 28.81 -23.18 -1.46
N GLU A 319 27.94 -24.19 -1.39
CA GLU A 319 28.08 -25.33 -0.49
C GLU A 319 29.39 -26.11 -0.75
N ALA A 320 29.72 -26.35 -2.02
CA ALA A 320 31.00 -26.99 -2.40
C ALA A 320 32.20 -26.11 -2.01
N VAL A 321 32.12 -24.78 -2.22
CA VAL A 321 33.16 -23.86 -1.75
C VAL A 321 33.31 -23.92 -0.24
N ALA A 322 32.19 -23.89 0.50
CA ALA A 322 32.20 -23.91 1.96
C ALA A 322 32.85 -25.15 2.56
N VAL A 323 32.63 -26.34 1.96
CA VAL A 323 33.21 -27.60 2.42
C VAL A 323 34.54 -27.92 1.77
N GLY A 324 34.98 -27.09 0.82
CA GLY A 324 36.30 -27.24 0.15
C GLY A 324 36.34 -28.29 -0.97
N THR A 325 35.20 -28.54 -1.66
CA THR A 325 35.10 -29.55 -2.73
C THR A 325 35.32 -28.91 -4.10
N PRO A 326 36.22 -29.41 -4.95
CA PRO A 326 36.42 -28.99 -6.32
C PRO A 326 35.14 -29.08 -7.15
N VAL A 327 34.95 -28.19 -8.14
CA VAL A 327 33.77 -28.13 -8.97
C VAL A 327 34.06 -28.36 -10.43
N ILE A 328 33.31 -29.28 -11.08
CA ILE A 328 33.23 -29.39 -12.54
C ILE A 328 31.92 -28.74 -12.95
N TYR A 329 31.97 -27.72 -13.80
CA TYR A 329 30.78 -26.96 -14.25
C TYR A 329 30.81 -26.69 -15.75
N CYS A 330 29.72 -26.24 -16.35
CA CYS A 330 29.64 -26.01 -17.81
C CYS A 330 28.97 -24.65 -18.19
N ASP A 331 28.73 -23.79 -17.21
CA ASP A 331 28.16 -22.46 -17.42
C ASP A 331 29.17 -21.40 -16.97
N GLN A 332 29.71 -20.66 -17.92
CA GLN A 332 30.77 -19.67 -17.65
C GLN A 332 30.25 -18.52 -16.75
N ASP A 333 28.99 -18.16 -16.85
CA ASP A 333 28.38 -17.08 -16.03
C ASP A 333 28.40 -17.43 -14.53
N LEU A 334 28.37 -18.72 -14.19
CA LEU A 334 28.43 -19.19 -12.80
C LEU A 334 29.86 -19.29 -12.23
N GLY A 335 30.87 -19.08 -13.07
CA GLY A 335 32.27 -19.07 -12.66
C GLY A 335 32.59 -18.07 -11.56
N GLU A 336 31.85 -16.95 -11.48
CA GLU A 336 32.01 -15.96 -10.41
C GLU A 336 31.61 -16.46 -9.00
N SER A 337 30.82 -17.54 -8.92
CA SER A 337 30.48 -18.21 -7.65
C SER A 337 31.56 -19.20 -7.19
N ILE A 338 32.60 -19.40 -7.96
CA ILE A 338 33.70 -20.38 -7.73
C ILE A 338 35.00 -19.61 -7.61
N PRO A 339 35.80 -19.82 -6.56
CA PRO A 339 37.07 -19.12 -6.43
C PRO A 339 38.06 -19.50 -7.54
N ASP A 340 38.94 -18.58 -7.91
CA ASP A 340 39.99 -18.81 -8.91
C ASP A 340 40.76 -20.08 -8.59
N GLY A 341 40.81 -20.99 -9.55
CA GLY A 341 41.48 -22.29 -9.39
C GLY A 341 40.69 -23.30 -8.54
N GLY A 342 39.49 -23.02 -8.09
CA GLY A 342 38.63 -23.93 -7.32
C GLY A 342 37.71 -24.82 -8.16
N GLY A 343 37.60 -24.55 -9.46
CA GLY A 343 36.76 -25.31 -10.38
C GLY A 343 37.34 -25.38 -11.80
N ILE A 344 36.76 -26.24 -12.61
CA ILE A 344 37.08 -26.38 -14.02
C ILE A 344 35.81 -26.32 -14.86
N CYS A 345 35.78 -25.38 -15.85
CA CYS A 345 34.67 -25.23 -16.76
C CYS A 345 34.82 -26.15 -17.97
N ALA A 346 33.82 -26.96 -18.28
CA ALA A 346 33.77 -27.69 -19.54
C ALA A 346 33.64 -26.72 -20.72
N THR A 347 34.19 -27.08 -21.88
CA THR A 347 34.24 -26.21 -23.05
C THR A 347 32.86 -25.82 -23.58
N ASP A 348 31.90 -26.69 -23.38
CA ASP A 348 30.48 -26.49 -23.67
C ASP A 348 29.62 -27.41 -22.80
N PRO A 349 28.30 -27.22 -22.73
CA PRO A 349 27.41 -28.02 -21.86
C PRO A 349 27.10 -29.43 -22.41
N SER A 350 27.78 -29.92 -23.47
CA SER A 350 27.50 -31.27 -23.98
C SER A 350 28.02 -32.38 -23.05
N PRO A 351 27.36 -33.53 -22.97
CA PRO A 351 27.89 -34.70 -22.24
C PRO A 351 29.29 -35.09 -22.63
N ALA A 352 29.67 -34.90 -23.90
CA ALA A 352 30.99 -35.20 -24.38
C ALA A 352 32.07 -34.27 -23.81
N ALA A 353 31.81 -32.95 -23.77
CA ALA A 353 32.73 -31.97 -23.18
C ALA A 353 32.86 -32.18 -21.66
N ILE A 354 31.74 -32.45 -20.96
CA ILE A 354 31.73 -32.77 -19.53
C ILE A 354 32.55 -34.04 -19.29
N ALA A 355 32.37 -35.11 -20.08
CA ALA A 355 33.14 -36.35 -19.98
C ALA A 355 34.63 -36.12 -20.19
N SER A 356 35.02 -35.29 -21.17
CA SER A 356 36.42 -34.93 -21.42
C SER A 356 37.04 -34.23 -20.20
N THR A 357 36.29 -33.33 -19.56
CA THR A 357 36.71 -32.61 -18.35
C THR A 357 36.87 -33.58 -17.17
N ILE A 358 35.92 -34.52 -16.96
CA ILE A 358 36.00 -35.56 -15.96
C ILE A 358 37.20 -36.43 -16.15
N ALA A 359 37.47 -36.89 -17.40
CA ALA A 359 38.60 -37.74 -17.73
C ALA A 359 39.95 -37.04 -17.51
N ALA A 360 40.04 -35.75 -17.87
CA ALA A 360 41.23 -34.95 -17.61
C ALA A 360 41.54 -34.86 -16.12
N LEU A 361 40.50 -34.59 -15.32
CA LEU A 361 40.63 -34.45 -13.87
C LEU A 361 40.90 -35.79 -13.18
N ALA A 362 40.35 -36.89 -13.70
CA ALA A 362 40.66 -38.25 -13.22
C ALA A 362 42.14 -38.63 -13.43
N ALA A 363 42.74 -38.11 -14.50
CA ALA A 363 44.15 -38.34 -14.83
C ALA A 363 45.13 -37.42 -14.06
N ASP A 364 44.66 -36.26 -13.59
CA ASP A 364 45.50 -35.26 -12.87
C ASP A 364 45.01 -35.04 -11.45
N ARG A 365 45.52 -35.85 -10.50
CA ARG A 365 45.16 -35.75 -9.09
C ARG A 365 45.79 -34.54 -8.39
N ASP A 366 46.93 -34.05 -8.88
CA ASP A 366 47.57 -32.84 -8.33
C ASP A 366 46.72 -31.59 -8.63
N ALA A 367 46.03 -31.58 -9.77
CA ALA A 367 45.06 -30.54 -10.10
C ALA A 367 43.87 -30.52 -9.08
N LEU A 368 43.34 -31.68 -8.70
CA LEU A 368 42.30 -31.80 -7.67
C LEU A 368 42.74 -31.25 -6.31
N ASP A 369 43.99 -31.58 -5.88
CA ASP A 369 44.49 -31.08 -4.59
C ASP A 369 44.69 -29.55 -4.64
N THR A 370 45.11 -29.00 -5.76
CA THR A 370 45.23 -27.56 -6.00
C THR A 370 43.87 -26.88 -5.93
N MET A 371 42.87 -27.43 -6.64
CA MET A 371 41.51 -26.91 -6.62
C MET A 371 40.91 -26.97 -5.22
N ARG A 372 41.10 -28.06 -4.49
CA ARG A 372 40.67 -28.23 -3.10
C ARG A 372 41.29 -27.19 -2.17
N ALA A 373 42.56 -26.88 -2.35
CA ALA A 373 43.23 -25.84 -1.57
C ALA A 373 42.65 -24.46 -1.85
N ALA A 374 42.33 -24.14 -3.10
CA ALA A 374 41.69 -22.90 -3.49
C ALA A 374 40.28 -22.78 -2.87
N GLN A 375 39.47 -23.83 -2.95
CA GLN A 375 38.13 -23.91 -2.34
C GLN A 375 38.20 -23.71 -0.81
N ARG A 376 39.05 -24.42 -0.10
CA ARG A 376 39.21 -24.28 1.37
C ARG A 376 39.64 -22.88 1.78
N LYS A 377 40.51 -22.25 0.99
CA LYS A 377 40.92 -20.86 1.26
C LYS A 377 39.76 -19.89 1.14
N ALA A 378 38.84 -20.14 0.21
CA ALA A 378 37.68 -19.32 -0.07
C ALA A 378 36.47 -19.65 0.84
N GLY A 379 36.42 -20.84 1.46
CA GLY A 379 35.30 -21.30 2.27
C GLY A 379 34.74 -20.26 3.23
N PRO A 380 35.58 -19.54 4.01
CA PRO A 380 35.06 -18.48 4.91
C PRO A 380 34.38 -17.31 4.18
N SER A 381 34.60 -17.12 2.89
CA SER A 381 33.98 -16.00 2.15
C SER A 381 32.52 -16.24 1.77
N VAL A 382 32.06 -17.48 1.79
CA VAL A 382 30.71 -17.86 1.40
C VAL A 382 29.79 -18.14 2.61
N LEU A 383 30.26 -17.88 3.84
CA LEU A 383 29.46 -18.05 5.05
C LEU A 383 28.34 -17.02 5.14
N GLN A 384 27.17 -17.43 5.63
CA GLN A 384 26.02 -16.55 5.79
C GLN A 384 26.31 -15.38 6.76
N SER A 385 27.12 -15.58 7.80
CA SER A 385 27.54 -14.51 8.71
C SER A 385 28.12 -13.30 8.00
N ARG A 386 28.88 -13.51 6.94
CA ARG A 386 29.50 -12.46 6.15
C ARG A 386 28.49 -11.73 5.25
N HIS A 387 27.57 -12.46 4.65
CA HIS A 387 26.60 -11.90 3.72
C HIS A 387 25.40 -11.25 4.40
N THR A 388 25.09 -11.62 5.64
CA THR A 388 24.04 -10.96 6.44
C THR A 388 24.32 -9.48 6.61
N ASP A 389 25.57 -9.08 6.88
CA ASP A 389 25.96 -7.67 7.04
C ASP A 389 25.75 -6.87 5.75
N GLU A 390 26.04 -7.45 4.57
CA GLU A 390 25.82 -6.82 3.27
C GLU A 390 24.33 -6.54 3.04
N VAL A 391 23.46 -7.52 3.31
CA VAL A 391 22.00 -7.38 3.20
C VAL A 391 21.46 -6.36 4.21
N VAL A 392 21.97 -6.35 5.46
CA VAL A 392 21.62 -5.34 6.47
C VAL A 392 22.06 -3.93 6.02
N GLY A 393 23.19 -3.81 5.33
CA GLY A 393 23.62 -2.56 4.69
C GLY A 393 22.59 -2.04 3.68
N VAL A 394 22.04 -2.93 2.84
CA VAL A 394 20.94 -2.59 1.90
C VAL A 394 19.66 -2.20 2.66
N TYR A 395 19.32 -2.89 3.75
CA TYR A 395 18.17 -2.56 4.58
C TYR A 395 18.30 -1.16 5.19
N ARG A 396 19.47 -0.81 5.75
CA ARG A 396 19.75 0.54 6.27
C ARG A 396 19.59 1.57 5.18
N THR A 397 20.17 1.35 3.99
CA THR A 397 20.02 2.25 2.85
C THR A 397 18.55 2.44 2.45
N ALA A 398 17.74 1.38 2.45
CA ALA A 398 16.33 1.46 2.13
C ALA A 398 15.53 2.22 3.20
N VAL A 399 15.82 1.96 4.48
CA VAL A 399 15.18 2.65 5.61
C VAL A 399 15.59 4.12 5.66
N ASP A 400 16.88 4.42 5.50
CA ASP A 400 17.38 5.80 5.48
C ASP A 400 16.83 6.60 4.29
N ALA A 401 16.81 6.01 3.08
CA ALA A 401 16.18 6.62 1.91
C ALA A 401 14.68 6.84 2.11
N ALA A 402 14.03 5.95 2.86
CA ALA A 402 12.63 6.10 3.23
C ALA A 402 12.42 7.17 4.30
N ALA A 403 13.35 7.37 5.22
CA ALA A 403 13.32 8.45 6.20
C ALA A 403 13.64 9.82 5.57
N HIS A 404 14.57 9.83 4.60
CA HIS A 404 14.92 11.03 3.85
C HIS A 404 14.15 11.04 2.53
N SER A 405 12.89 11.50 2.55
CA SER A 405 12.16 11.75 1.29
C SER A 405 12.91 12.78 0.46
N PRO A 406 13.18 12.55 -0.82
CA PRO A 406 13.88 13.50 -1.66
C PRO A 406 13.12 14.83 -1.65
N GLU A 407 13.85 15.94 -1.47
CA GLU A 407 13.31 17.28 -1.63
C GLU A 407 12.72 17.37 -3.04
N LEU A 408 11.41 17.64 -3.13
CA LEU A 408 10.74 17.71 -4.42
C LEU A 408 11.22 18.94 -5.18
N VAL A 409 11.99 18.72 -6.24
CA VAL A 409 12.49 19.80 -7.09
C VAL A 409 11.36 20.34 -7.95
N MET A 410 11.15 21.67 -7.90
CA MET A 410 10.16 22.34 -8.76
C MET A 410 10.54 22.21 -10.23
N PRO A 411 9.60 21.80 -11.11
CA PRO A 411 9.80 21.81 -12.56
C PRO A 411 10.06 23.24 -13.04
N ARG A 412 10.95 23.41 -14.00
CA ARG A 412 11.28 24.74 -14.55
C ARG A 412 10.27 25.22 -15.57
N THR A 413 9.68 24.28 -16.32
CA THR A 413 8.69 24.57 -17.35
C THR A 413 7.51 23.59 -17.26
N LEU A 414 6.41 23.90 -17.90
CA LEU A 414 5.26 22.98 -17.98
C LEU A 414 5.62 21.64 -18.66
N SER A 415 6.60 21.60 -19.57
CA SER A 415 7.03 20.34 -20.21
C SER A 415 7.68 19.39 -19.21
N ASP A 416 8.32 19.92 -18.17
CA ASP A 416 9.03 19.15 -17.14
C ASP A 416 8.06 18.59 -16.07
N VAL A 417 6.81 19.08 -16.06
CA VAL A 417 5.80 18.62 -15.10
C VAL A 417 5.46 17.14 -15.38
N PRO A 418 5.72 16.24 -14.42
CA PRO A 418 5.44 14.82 -14.59
C PRO A 418 3.96 14.57 -14.82
N THR A 419 3.65 13.68 -15.73
CA THR A 419 2.26 13.24 -15.98
C THR A 419 1.94 12.04 -15.12
N ALA A 420 0.78 12.07 -14.46
CA ALA A 420 0.27 10.95 -13.71
C ALA A 420 0.25 9.68 -14.59
N PRO A 421 0.68 8.54 -14.06
CA PRO A 421 0.71 7.30 -14.80
C PRO A 421 -0.72 6.76 -15.06
N GLY A 422 -0.95 6.02 -16.19
CA GLY A 422 -2.23 5.34 -16.52
C GLY A 422 -3.22 6.21 -17.27
N ARG A 423 -2.75 7.22 -17.99
CA ARG A 423 -3.59 7.96 -18.95
C ARG A 423 -4.13 7.02 -20.03
N LEU A 424 -5.44 6.97 -20.15
CA LEU A 424 -6.14 6.26 -21.24
C LEU A 424 -6.55 7.25 -22.33
N PRO A 425 -6.59 6.81 -23.60
CA PRO A 425 -7.16 7.62 -24.68
C PRO A 425 -8.60 8.04 -24.33
N VAL A 426 -8.99 9.26 -24.69
CA VAL A 426 -10.32 9.87 -24.52
C VAL A 426 -10.70 10.16 -23.05
N VAL A 427 -10.52 9.22 -22.12
CA VAL A 427 -10.99 9.37 -20.72
C VAL A 427 -9.90 9.86 -19.75
N GLY A 428 -8.65 9.91 -20.18
CA GLY A 428 -7.54 10.35 -19.33
C GLY A 428 -7.34 9.42 -18.12
N HIS A 429 -7.28 9.97 -16.90
CA HIS A 429 -7.14 9.26 -15.63
C HIS A 429 -8.48 9.03 -14.91
N SER A 430 -9.61 9.40 -15.50
CA SER A 430 -10.93 9.31 -14.87
C SER A 430 -11.24 7.92 -14.32
N LEU A 431 -10.82 6.85 -15.02
CA LEU A 431 -11.07 5.49 -14.57
C LEU A 431 -10.26 5.12 -13.31
N SER A 432 -9.03 5.58 -13.21
CA SER A 432 -8.19 5.38 -12.01
C SER A 432 -8.77 6.12 -10.81
N ALA A 433 -9.21 7.36 -11.01
CA ALA A 433 -9.87 8.16 -10.00
C ALA A 433 -11.22 7.56 -9.54
N LEU A 434 -12.01 6.96 -10.45
CA LEU A 434 -13.29 6.32 -10.09
C LEU A 434 -13.11 5.02 -9.30
N ARG A 435 -12.02 4.27 -9.56
CA ARG A 435 -11.76 2.98 -8.89
C ARG A 435 -11.30 3.16 -7.45
N ASP A 436 -10.35 4.06 -7.25
CA ASP A 436 -9.75 4.35 -5.95
C ASP A 436 -9.13 5.75 -5.97
N ALA A 437 -9.94 6.77 -5.74
CA ALA A 437 -9.49 8.15 -5.82
C ALA A 437 -8.45 8.51 -4.74
N PRO A 438 -8.64 8.14 -3.45
CA PRO A 438 -7.64 8.42 -2.41
C PRO A 438 -6.29 7.75 -2.69
N GLY A 439 -6.28 6.45 -3.00
CA GLY A 439 -5.04 5.74 -3.35
C GLY A 439 -4.39 6.27 -4.62
N PHE A 440 -5.19 6.67 -5.62
CA PHE A 440 -4.66 7.29 -6.83
C PHE A 440 -3.95 8.61 -6.54
N VAL A 441 -4.61 9.57 -5.86
CA VAL A 441 -3.98 10.88 -5.56
C VAL A 441 -2.76 10.74 -4.65
N THR A 442 -2.83 9.87 -3.64
CA THR A 442 -1.69 9.63 -2.72
C THR A 442 -0.48 9.08 -3.47
N SER A 443 -0.69 8.18 -4.44
CA SER A 443 0.39 7.62 -5.26
C SER A 443 1.13 8.66 -6.12
N LEU A 444 0.58 9.85 -6.28
CA LEU A 444 1.15 10.91 -7.12
C LEU A 444 2.08 11.84 -6.35
N SER A 445 2.04 11.86 -5.01
CA SER A 445 2.84 12.76 -4.17
C SER A 445 4.36 12.59 -4.35
N ALA A 446 4.79 11.38 -4.71
CA ALA A 446 6.20 11.05 -4.96
C ALA A 446 6.71 11.50 -6.35
N LEU A 447 5.82 11.87 -7.28
CA LEU A 447 6.22 12.21 -8.65
C LEU A 447 6.79 13.62 -8.80
N GLY A 448 6.42 14.53 -7.90
CA GLY A 448 6.88 15.91 -7.94
C GLY A 448 5.92 16.85 -7.19
N PRO A 449 6.32 18.11 -6.98
CA PRO A 449 5.49 19.11 -6.29
C PRO A 449 4.24 19.50 -7.08
N VAL A 450 4.28 19.37 -8.41
CA VAL A 450 3.15 19.57 -9.32
C VAL A 450 3.07 18.36 -10.25
N VAL A 451 1.89 17.74 -10.38
CA VAL A 451 1.68 16.56 -11.23
C VAL A 451 0.53 16.83 -12.22
N ARG A 452 0.76 16.54 -13.49
CA ARG A 452 -0.24 16.72 -14.55
C ARG A 452 -1.19 15.53 -14.59
N ILE A 453 -2.51 15.83 -14.56
CA ILE A 453 -3.60 14.85 -14.65
C ILE A 453 -4.51 15.22 -15.84
N TYR A 454 -5.13 14.23 -16.47
CA TYR A 454 -6.08 14.45 -17.55
C TYR A 454 -7.45 13.85 -17.18
N PHE A 455 -8.49 14.66 -17.28
CA PHE A 455 -9.90 14.24 -17.21
C PHE A 455 -10.53 14.43 -18.60
N GLY A 456 -10.59 13.36 -19.38
CA GLY A 456 -10.91 13.48 -20.79
C GLY A 456 -9.88 14.32 -21.53
N LYS A 457 -10.31 15.45 -22.09
CA LYS A 457 -9.46 16.44 -22.78
C LYS A 457 -8.96 17.55 -21.84
N GLN A 458 -9.56 17.71 -20.67
CA GLN A 458 -9.20 18.75 -19.71
C GLN A 458 -7.88 18.40 -19.03
N THR A 459 -6.95 19.34 -19.01
CA THR A 459 -5.69 19.23 -18.28
C THR A 459 -5.89 19.77 -16.88
N GLY A 460 -5.44 19.02 -15.88
CA GLY A 460 -5.39 19.45 -14.51
C GLY A 460 -3.98 19.32 -13.93
N TYR A 461 -3.69 20.13 -12.92
CA TYR A 461 -2.45 20.12 -12.18
C TYR A 461 -2.76 19.86 -10.70
N LEU A 462 -2.24 18.75 -10.18
CA LEU A 462 -2.33 18.39 -8.78
C LEU A 462 -1.13 18.98 -8.04
N LEU A 463 -1.41 19.82 -7.05
CA LEU A 463 -0.40 20.39 -6.14
C LEU A 463 -0.20 19.40 -4.99
N THR A 464 1.04 18.95 -4.77
CA THR A 464 1.35 17.88 -3.82
C THR A 464 2.03 18.38 -2.55
N THR A 465 2.35 19.68 -2.47
CA THR A 465 3.00 20.27 -1.29
C THR A 465 2.11 21.32 -0.63
N PRO A 466 2.15 21.44 0.72
CA PRO A 466 1.37 22.43 1.45
C PRO A 466 1.68 23.88 1.02
N ASP A 467 2.94 24.18 0.72
CA ASP A 467 3.34 25.55 0.33
C ASP A 467 2.67 25.98 -0.97
N LEU A 468 2.63 25.13 -2.01
CA LEU A 468 1.94 25.43 -3.27
C LEU A 468 0.42 25.57 -3.08
N VAL A 469 -0.17 24.71 -2.24
CA VAL A 469 -1.60 24.79 -1.90
C VAL A 469 -1.90 26.13 -1.22
N ARG A 470 -1.04 26.57 -0.31
CA ARG A 470 -1.18 27.86 0.38
C ARG A 470 -0.97 29.05 -0.56
N GLU A 471 0.00 28.98 -1.47
CA GLU A 471 0.24 29.99 -2.50
C GLU A 471 -1.02 30.22 -3.33
N VAL A 472 -1.64 29.16 -3.85
CA VAL A 472 -2.90 29.26 -4.60
C VAL A 472 -4.07 29.71 -3.71
N GLY A 473 -4.17 29.23 -2.49
CA GLY A 473 -5.23 29.59 -1.54
C GLY A 473 -5.20 31.06 -1.10
N LEU A 474 -4.03 31.70 -1.10
CA LEU A 474 -3.85 33.13 -0.81
C LEU A 474 -4.05 34.01 -2.05
N GLY A 475 -3.81 33.46 -3.25
CA GLY A 475 -3.93 34.15 -4.54
C GLY A 475 -5.34 34.15 -5.13
N GLU A 476 -6.36 34.48 -4.35
CA GLU A 476 -7.79 34.32 -4.65
C GLU A 476 -8.26 34.86 -6.01
N ALA A 477 -7.68 35.95 -6.50
CA ALA A 477 -8.10 36.55 -7.77
C ALA A 477 -7.83 35.66 -9.01
N GLN A 478 -7.05 34.59 -8.83
CA GLN A 478 -6.57 33.71 -9.90
C GLN A 478 -7.16 32.29 -9.85
N PHE A 479 -8.09 32.02 -8.93
CA PHE A 479 -8.68 30.71 -8.76
C PHE A 479 -10.18 30.78 -8.61
N ASN A 480 -10.91 30.10 -9.50
CA ASN A 480 -12.35 30.07 -9.52
C ASN A 480 -12.94 28.65 -9.34
N ARG A 481 -14.23 28.58 -9.10
CA ARG A 481 -15.01 27.34 -8.95
C ARG A 481 -16.22 27.33 -9.87
N ASP A 482 -16.06 27.80 -11.09
CA ASP A 482 -17.17 27.95 -12.03
C ASP A 482 -17.82 26.64 -12.43
N ASP A 483 -17.05 25.59 -12.61
CA ASP A 483 -17.59 24.26 -12.89
C ASP A 483 -18.51 23.78 -11.75
N LEU A 484 -18.11 24.04 -10.50
CA LEU A 484 -18.97 23.76 -9.34
C LEU A 484 -20.18 24.70 -9.31
N ARG A 485 -20.01 26.02 -9.56
CA ARG A 485 -21.08 26.99 -9.63
C ARG A 485 -22.15 26.59 -10.63
N GLU A 486 -21.76 26.19 -11.84
CA GLU A 486 -22.68 25.72 -12.86
C GLU A 486 -23.35 24.38 -12.48
N ALA A 487 -22.61 23.50 -11.82
CA ALA A 487 -23.13 22.19 -11.40
C ALA A 487 -24.24 22.31 -10.36
N ILE A 488 -24.15 23.30 -9.46
CA ILE A 488 -25.12 23.55 -8.38
C ILE A 488 -26.02 24.76 -8.61
N ALA A 489 -26.01 25.35 -9.82
CA ALA A 489 -26.76 26.56 -10.14
C ALA A 489 -28.25 26.49 -9.78
N ASP A 490 -28.89 25.32 -9.96
CA ASP A 490 -30.30 25.10 -9.63
C ASP A 490 -30.57 25.03 -8.10
N VAL A 491 -29.56 24.87 -7.27
CA VAL A 491 -29.74 24.63 -5.83
C VAL A 491 -29.12 25.71 -4.94
N ALA A 492 -27.89 26.13 -5.18
CA ALA A 492 -27.13 27.09 -4.37
C ALA A 492 -26.03 27.83 -5.18
N GLY A 493 -26.33 28.20 -6.43
CA GLY A 493 -25.36 28.79 -7.37
C GLY A 493 -24.87 30.19 -7.02
N GLY A 494 -25.54 30.88 -6.07
CA GLY A 494 -25.13 32.18 -5.55
C GLY A 494 -24.51 32.11 -4.13
N SER A 495 -24.14 30.93 -3.65
CA SER A 495 -23.56 30.77 -2.32
C SER A 495 -22.06 31.17 -2.26
N VAL A 496 -21.59 31.54 -1.08
CA VAL A 496 -20.22 32.04 -0.84
C VAL A 496 -19.14 31.10 -1.34
N ASN A 497 -19.38 29.79 -1.36
CA ASN A 497 -18.39 28.80 -1.77
C ASN A 497 -18.00 28.89 -3.26
N VAL A 498 -18.91 29.41 -4.11
CA VAL A 498 -18.73 29.48 -5.55
C VAL A 498 -18.65 30.91 -6.12
N LEU A 499 -18.83 31.94 -5.27
CA LEU A 499 -18.67 33.33 -5.66
C LEU A 499 -17.19 33.69 -5.88
N ARG A 500 -16.93 34.76 -6.66
CA ARG A 500 -15.60 35.27 -7.00
C ARG A 500 -15.34 36.66 -6.43
N GLY A 501 -14.05 37.01 -6.31
CA GLY A 501 -13.56 38.35 -6.09
C GLY A 501 -14.30 39.14 -5.00
N GLU A 502 -14.79 40.34 -5.31
CA GLU A 502 -15.48 41.21 -4.39
C GLU A 502 -16.82 40.63 -3.89
N GLU A 503 -17.58 39.92 -4.73
CA GLU A 503 -18.83 39.27 -4.29
C GLU A 503 -18.57 38.24 -3.19
N HIS A 504 -17.50 37.44 -3.35
CA HIS A 504 -17.10 36.48 -2.33
C HIS A 504 -16.68 37.17 -1.03
N ARG A 505 -15.87 38.25 -1.14
CA ARG A 505 -15.39 39.00 0.04
C ARG A 505 -16.58 39.63 0.79
N LEU A 506 -17.48 40.29 0.08
CA LEU A 506 -18.67 40.89 0.66
C LEU A 506 -19.55 39.83 1.33
N ARG A 507 -19.84 38.75 0.62
CA ARG A 507 -20.69 37.66 1.15
C ARG A 507 -20.09 37.04 2.41
N ARG A 508 -18.77 36.74 2.38
CA ARG A 508 -18.06 36.19 3.53
C ARG A 508 -18.09 37.13 4.74
N ARG A 509 -17.88 38.43 4.51
CA ARG A 509 -17.96 39.43 5.56
C ARG A 509 -19.35 39.54 6.17
N MET A 510 -20.41 39.35 5.38
CA MET A 510 -21.80 39.37 5.83
C MET A 510 -22.17 38.11 6.64
N ILE A 511 -21.59 36.96 6.33
CA ILE A 511 -21.88 35.69 7.01
C ILE A 511 -21.06 35.52 8.31
N ALA A 512 -19.80 35.94 8.29
CA ALA A 512 -18.87 35.71 9.41
C ALA A 512 -19.41 36.15 10.81
N PRO A 513 -20.13 37.25 10.96
CA PRO A 513 -20.68 37.63 12.27
C PRO A 513 -21.64 36.61 12.88
N ALA A 514 -22.42 35.88 12.07
CA ALA A 514 -23.33 34.85 12.53
C ALA A 514 -22.62 33.61 13.12
N LEU A 515 -21.35 33.40 12.76
CA LEU A 515 -20.51 32.26 13.19
C LEU A 515 -19.39 32.68 14.16
N ARG A 516 -19.51 33.88 14.79
CA ARG A 516 -18.52 34.36 15.78
C ARG A 516 -18.58 33.59 17.09
N GLN A 517 -17.49 33.59 17.82
CA GLN A 517 -17.29 32.85 19.07
C GLN A 517 -18.34 33.15 20.16
N THR A 518 -18.89 34.37 20.20
CA THR A 518 -19.97 34.76 21.15
C THR A 518 -21.25 34.00 20.91
N ARG A 519 -21.63 33.71 19.65
CA ARG A 519 -22.82 32.91 19.31
C ARG A 519 -22.54 31.40 19.37
N LEU A 520 -21.27 30.99 19.12
CA LEU A 520 -20.90 29.58 19.24
C LEU A 520 -21.19 28.99 20.62
N ALA A 521 -21.07 29.75 21.70
CA ALA A 521 -21.37 29.26 23.04
C ALA A 521 -22.88 28.89 23.21
N GLU A 522 -23.78 29.60 22.56
CA GLU A 522 -25.22 29.28 22.57
C GLU A 522 -25.54 28.08 21.67
N TYR A 523 -24.96 28.04 20.48
CA TYR A 523 -25.08 26.91 19.57
C TYR A 523 -24.52 25.63 20.21
N THR A 524 -23.42 25.72 20.96
CA THR A 524 -22.80 24.58 21.65
C THR A 524 -23.72 24.03 22.75
N ARG A 525 -24.44 24.92 23.49
CA ARG A 525 -25.42 24.48 24.50
C ARG A 525 -26.60 23.74 23.85
N SER A 526 -27.18 24.32 22.79
CA SER A 526 -28.26 23.66 22.04
C SER A 526 -27.79 22.31 21.45
N ALA A 527 -26.59 22.24 20.89
CA ALA A 527 -26.03 21.00 20.36
C ALA A 527 -25.83 19.94 21.45
N ALA A 528 -25.39 20.34 22.65
CA ALA A 528 -25.25 19.43 23.80
C ALA A 528 -26.61 18.83 24.22
N ASP A 529 -27.65 19.66 24.32
CA ASP A 529 -28.98 19.19 24.68
C ASP A 529 -29.58 18.24 23.63
N ILE A 530 -29.39 18.53 22.36
CA ILE A 530 -29.79 17.67 21.24
C ILE A 530 -29.04 16.34 21.28
N ALA A 531 -27.71 16.37 21.43
CA ALA A 531 -26.86 15.17 21.47
C ALA A 531 -27.23 14.28 22.68
N GLU A 532 -27.51 14.90 23.86
CA GLU A 532 -27.93 14.16 25.04
C GLU A 532 -29.29 13.52 24.84
N THR A 533 -30.26 14.27 24.29
CA THR A 533 -31.61 13.76 24.01
C THR A 533 -31.56 12.61 23.00
N TRP A 534 -30.77 12.75 21.94
CA TRP A 534 -30.54 11.72 20.92
C TRP A 534 -29.95 10.46 21.57
N SER A 535 -28.86 10.61 22.30
CA SER A 535 -28.16 9.48 22.93
C SER A 535 -29.08 8.74 23.93
N ALA A 536 -29.87 9.46 24.70
CA ALA A 536 -30.84 8.87 25.62
C ALA A 536 -31.98 8.12 24.92
N GLY A 537 -32.34 8.54 23.70
CA GLY A 537 -33.38 7.92 22.88
C GLY A 537 -32.94 6.67 22.11
N LEU A 538 -31.66 6.33 22.09
CA LEU A 538 -31.16 5.16 21.35
C LEU A 538 -31.63 3.85 22.02
N PRO A 539 -31.99 2.82 21.21
CA PRO A 539 -32.53 1.57 21.74
C PRO A 539 -31.42 0.64 22.25
N SER A 540 -31.53 0.15 23.46
CA SER A 540 -30.62 -0.83 24.04
C SER A 540 -30.86 -2.24 23.48
N GLY A 541 -29.78 -3.00 23.24
CA GLY A 541 -29.82 -4.40 22.84
C GLY A 541 -30.26 -4.66 21.40
N THR A 542 -30.47 -3.62 20.59
CA THR A 542 -30.79 -3.72 19.16
C THR A 542 -29.63 -3.27 18.29
N THR A 543 -29.57 -3.81 17.08
CA THR A 543 -28.59 -3.35 16.09
C THR A 543 -29.07 -2.06 15.45
N VAL A 544 -28.25 -1.02 15.53
CA VAL A 544 -28.44 0.27 14.87
C VAL A 544 -27.32 0.54 13.89
N ASN A 545 -27.57 1.35 12.87
CA ASN A 545 -26.53 1.83 11.97
C ASN A 545 -26.08 3.22 12.43
N LEU A 546 -24.89 3.31 13.01
CA LEU A 546 -24.37 4.59 13.52
C LEU A 546 -24.25 5.68 12.45
N MET A 547 -24.16 5.35 11.16
CA MET A 547 -24.15 6.37 10.12
C MET A 547 -25.51 7.04 9.92
N ASP A 548 -26.60 6.27 10.01
CA ASP A 548 -27.94 6.84 9.92
C ASP A 548 -28.23 7.72 11.15
N GLU A 549 -27.78 7.26 12.32
CA GLU A 549 -27.87 8.02 13.57
C GLU A 549 -27.04 9.30 13.50
N ALA A 550 -25.80 9.26 12.99
CA ALA A 550 -24.96 10.44 12.80
C ALA A 550 -25.60 11.46 11.86
N HIS A 551 -26.17 11.01 10.74
CA HIS A 551 -26.87 11.91 9.81
C HIS A 551 -28.09 12.57 10.44
N GLY A 552 -28.85 11.81 11.24
CA GLY A 552 -30.01 12.34 11.97
C GLY A 552 -29.62 13.40 12.99
N LEU A 553 -28.69 13.08 13.87
CA LEU A 553 -28.18 13.97 14.91
C LEU A 553 -27.61 15.26 14.33
N VAL A 554 -26.69 15.15 13.35
CA VAL A 554 -26.04 16.32 12.72
C VAL A 554 -27.06 17.18 11.98
N LEU A 555 -28.03 16.57 11.31
CA LEU A 555 -29.11 17.35 10.66
C LEU A 555 -29.95 18.13 11.68
N ASP A 556 -30.32 17.52 12.80
CA ASP A 556 -31.09 18.17 13.85
C ASP A 556 -30.27 19.30 14.51
N THR A 557 -28.99 19.11 14.78
CA THR A 557 -28.09 20.12 15.36
C THR A 557 -27.88 21.31 14.43
N VAL A 558 -27.49 21.03 13.14
CA VAL A 558 -27.27 22.09 12.15
C VAL A 558 -28.56 22.85 11.87
N SER A 559 -29.69 22.14 11.77
CA SER A 559 -31.00 22.79 11.57
C SER A 559 -31.37 23.67 12.73
N SER A 560 -31.15 23.27 13.99
CA SER A 560 -31.46 24.09 15.17
C SER A 560 -30.53 25.31 15.27
N THR A 561 -29.30 25.22 14.80
CA THR A 561 -28.34 26.33 14.75
C THR A 561 -28.68 27.33 13.66
N LEU A 562 -29.12 26.85 12.50
CA LEU A 562 -29.51 27.70 11.38
C LEU A 562 -30.90 28.35 11.59
N PHE A 563 -31.81 27.60 12.17
CA PHE A 563 -33.22 27.95 12.25
C PHE A 563 -33.80 27.54 13.62
N THR A 564 -33.97 28.49 14.50
CA THR A 564 -34.63 28.27 15.81
C THR A 564 -36.15 28.29 15.68
N ALA A 565 -36.71 29.04 14.69
CA ALA A 565 -38.12 28.98 14.37
C ALA A 565 -38.52 27.58 13.87
N THR A 566 -39.66 27.09 14.37
CA THR A 566 -40.17 25.75 14.09
C THR A 566 -40.38 25.52 12.60
N PHE A 567 -39.62 24.59 12.02
CA PHE A 567 -39.95 24.04 10.71
C PHE A 567 -41.31 23.34 10.73
N SER A 568 -42.09 23.50 9.67
CA SER A 568 -43.18 22.57 9.41
C SER A 568 -42.60 21.13 9.27
N ALA A 569 -43.40 20.14 9.66
CA ALA A 569 -42.99 18.72 9.51
C ALA A 569 -42.62 18.38 8.06
N ASP A 570 -43.24 19.04 7.09
CA ASP A 570 -42.98 18.87 5.66
C ASP A 570 -41.66 19.50 5.21
N ALA A 571 -41.31 20.70 5.67
CA ALA A 571 -40.01 21.32 5.40
C ALA A 571 -38.87 20.49 5.97
N ARG A 572 -39.02 19.98 7.20
CA ARG A 572 -38.03 19.10 7.82
C ARG A 572 -37.83 17.80 7.02
N ARG A 573 -38.91 17.22 6.52
CA ARG A 573 -38.88 16.03 5.67
C ARG A 573 -38.18 16.31 4.33
N GLU A 574 -38.51 17.42 3.65
CA GLU A 574 -37.90 17.81 2.39
C GLU A 574 -36.39 18.03 2.53
N ILE A 575 -35.93 18.63 3.63
CA ILE A 575 -34.51 18.80 3.93
C ILE A 575 -33.82 17.43 4.09
N ARG A 576 -34.38 16.58 4.96
CA ARG A 576 -33.83 15.25 5.29
C ARG A 576 -33.73 14.36 4.05
N ASP A 577 -34.75 14.33 3.21
CA ASP A 577 -34.82 13.39 2.07
C ASP A 577 -34.07 13.88 0.84
N ASN A 578 -33.82 15.18 0.70
CA ASN A 578 -33.26 15.75 -0.51
C ASN A 578 -31.76 16.08 -0.41
N ILE A 579 -31.28 16.57 0.75
CA ILE A 579 -29.88 16.99 0.90
C ILE A 579 -28.91 15.86 0.63
N PRO A 580 -29.02 14.65 1.24
CA PRO A 580 -28.03 13.58 0.99
C PRO A 580 -27.97 13.14 -0.47
N TRP A 581 -29.15 13.10 -1.13
CA TRP A 581 -29.17 12.73 -2.54
C TRP A 581 -28.55 13.84 -3.42
N LEU A 582 -28.86 15.11 -3.18
CA LEU A 582 -28.29 16.24 -3.93
C LEU A 582 -26.77 16.26 -3.77
N LEU A 583 -26.25 16.11 -2.56
CA LEU A 583 -24.80 16.04 -2.29
C LEU A 583 -24.13 14.93 -3.08
N SER A 584 -24.69 13.72 -3.09
CA SER A 584 -24.12 12.58 -3.83
C SER A 584 -24.02 12.80 -5.34
N GLN A 585 -24.73 13.80 -5.90
CA GLN A 585 -24.70 14.14 -7.32
C GLN A 585 -23.67 15.24 -7.66
N VAL A 586 -23.21 16.02 -6.68
CA VAL A 586 -22.40 17.23 -6.94
C VAL A 586 -21.10 16.92 -7.68
N ILE A 587 -20.32 15.95 -7.18
CA ILE A 587 -19.03 15.58 -7.81
C ILE A 587 -19.25 15.11 -9.26
N LEU A 588 -20.22 14.21 -9.46
CA LEU A 588 -20.55 13.71 -10.79
C LEU A 588 -20.98 14.85 -11.71
N ARG A 589 -21.83 15.75 -11.23
CA ARG A 589 -22.32 16.90 -12.03
C ARG A 589 -21.20 17.89 -12.35
N THR A 590 -20.28 18.12 -11.43
CA THR A 590 -19.11 18.99 -11.69
C THR A 590 -18.22 18.42 -12.77
N ALA A 591 -18.04 17.08 -12.81
CA ALA A 591 -17.25 16.40 -13.82
C ALA A 591 -17.96 16.26 -15.19
N LEU A 592 -19.30 16.44 -15.27
CA LEU A 592 -20.05 16.30 -16.51
C LEU A 592 -20.01 17.59 -17.35
N PRO A 593 -19.85 17.48 -18.70
CA PRO A 593 -19.96 18.64 -19.58
C PRO A 593 -21.29 19.39 -19.41
N PRO A 594 -21.30 20.74 -19.50
CA PRO A 594 -22.53 21.55 -19.38
C PRO A 594 -23.65 21.10 -20.28
N GLN A 595 -23.34 20.66 -21.51
CA GLN A 595 -24.31 20.16 -22.50
C GLN A 595 -25.10 18.95 -21.95
N VAL A 596 -24.40 18.00 -21.29
CA VAL A 596 -25.03 16.80 -20.71
C VAL A 596 -25.94 17.16 -19.53
N ARG A 597 -25.53 18.13 -18.72
CA ARG A 597 -26.35 18.64 -17.59
C ARG A 597 -27.65 19.30 -18.05
N ARG A 598 -27.68 19.86 -19.27
CA ARG A 598 -28.87 20.51 -19.88
C ARG A 598 -29.82 19.54 -20.58
N LEU A 599 -29.40 18.31 -20.89
CA LEU A 599 -30.25 17.31 -21.53
C LEU A 599 -31.45 16.95 -20.66
N ARG A 600 -32.59 16.60 -21.34
CA ARG A 600 -33.82 16.18 -20.68
C ARG A 600 -33.77 14.73 -20.19
N LEU A 601 -32.75 14.40 -19.37
CA LEU A 601 -32.60 13.10 -18.76
C LEU A 601 -33.39 13.05 -17.44
N ILE A 602 -33.85 11.86 -17.06
CA ILE A 602 -34.56 11.62 -15.78
C ILE A 602 -33.74 12.14 -14.58
N ALA A 603 -32.42 11.91 -14.59
CA ALA A 603 -31.53 12.38 -13.54
C ALA A 603 -31.52 13.90 -13.41
N ASN A 604 -31.47 14.63 -14.55
CA ASN A 604 -31.48 16.09 -14.57
C ASN A 604 -32.87 16.65 -14.16
N TRP A 605 -33.94 15.96 -14.53
CA TRP A 605 -35.28 16.31 -14.09
C TRP A 605 -35.45 16.13 -12.58
N ARG A 606 -35.03 14.99 -12.03
CA ARG A 606 -35.01 14.72 -10.58
C ARG A 606 -34.20 15.78 -9.82
N TRP A 607 -32.99 16.11 -10.31
CA TRP A 607 -32.16 17.16 -9.76
C TRP A 607 -32.90 18.49 -9.63
N ARG A 608 -33.44 19.00 -10.74
CA ARG A 608 -34.18 20.27 -10.75
C ARG A 608 -35.43 20.24 -9.86
N THR A 609 -36.12 19.13 -9.84
CA THR A 609 -37.36 18.99 -9.00
C THR A 609 -37.01 19.02 -7.51
N LYS A 610 -35.98 18.25 -7.08
CA LYS A 610 -35.51 18.22 -5.70
C LYS A 610 -34.94 19.57 -5.27
N SER A 611 -34.14 20.22 -6.11
CA SER A 611 -33.58 21.54 -5.87
C SER A 611 -34.69 22.59 -5.67
N ARG A 612 -35.73 22.61 -6.53
CA ARG A 612 -36.83 23.55 -6.39
C ARG A 612 -37.63 23.32 -5.09
N ARG A 613 -37.91 22.07 -4.70
CA ARG A 613 -38.61 21.73 -3.48
C ARG A 613 -37.83 22.17 -2.24
N LEU A 614 -36.53 21.90 -2.21
CA LEU A 614 -35.64 22.32 -1.12
C LEU A 614 -35.62 23.86 -0.99
N ARG A 615 -35.43 24.57 -2.12
CA ARG A 615 -35.42 26.04 -2.14
C ARG A 615 -36.76 26.63 -1.65
N ALA A 616 -37.90 26.05 -2.07
CA ALA A 616 -39.20 26.46 -1.62
C ALA A 616 -39.38 26.25 -0.12
N ALA A 617 -39.02 25.08 0.40
CA ALA A 617 -39.13 24.78 1.83
C ALA A 617 -38.33 25.76 2.73
N ILE A 618 -37.10 26.13 2.29
CA ILE A 618 -36.30 27.13 3.01
C ILE A 618 -36.84 28.55 2.80
N GLY A 619 -37.34 28.87 1.61
CA GLY A 619 -37.97 30.15 1.32
C GLY A 619 -39.22 30.42 2.20
N ASP A 620 -40.04 29.40 2.44
CA ASP A 620 -41.20 29.49 3.34
C ASP A 620 -40.76 29.84 4.77
N VAL A 621 -39.66 29.24 5.24
CA VAL A 621 -39.11 29.56 6.56
C VAL A 621 -38.59 30.99 6.62
N ILE A 622 -37.83 31.45 5.61
CA ILE A 622 -37.36 32.86 5.56
C ILE A 622 -38.52 33.85 5.52
N THR A 623 -39.60 33.52 4.79
CA THR A 623 -40.81 34.33 4.75
C THR A 623 -41.45 34.46 6.14
N GLU A 624 -41.50 33.36 6.90
CA GLU A 624 -42.01 33.37 8.27
C GLU A 624 -41.13 34.20 9.23
N TYR A 625 -39.80 34.13 9.08
CA TYR A 625 -38.87 34.97 9.84
C TYR A 625 -39.12 36.47 9.58
N ARG A 626 -39.30 36.87 8.34
CA ARG A 626 -39.59 38.25 7.99
C ARG A 626 -40.96 38.69 8.51
N ARG A 627 -41.94 37.78 8.52
CA ARG A 627 -43.29 38.08 9.05
C ARG A 627 -43.31 38.33 10.56
N ARG A 628 -42.50 37.55 11.32
CA ARG A 628 -42.38 37.69 12.77
C ARG A 628 -41.53 38.88 13.18
N ASP A 629 -40.56 39.23 12.38
CA ASP A 629 -39.56 40.29 12.64
C ASP A 629 -38.87 40.17 14.01
N GLU A 630 -38.69 38.95 14.50
CA GLU A 630 -38.05 38.63 15.77
C GLU A 630 -36.61 38.18 15.51
N ASP A 631 -35.68 38.48 16.45
CA ASP A 631 -34.34 37.87 16.44
C ASP A 631 -34.39 36.54 17.20
N PHE A 632 -34.39 35.45 16.47
CA PHE A 632 -34.38 34.10 17.06
C PHE A 632 -33.03 33.64 17.54
N ASN A 633 -32.04 34.55 17.50
CA ASN A 633 -30.68 34.28 17.94
C ASN A 633 -29.98 33.14 17.14
N ASP A 634 -30.39 32.96 15.90
CA ASP A 634 -29.84 31.92 14.98
C ASP A 634 -29.15 32.56 13.76
N VAL A 635 -28.59 31.70 12.91
CA VAL A 635 -27.80 32.17 11.73
C VAL A 635 -28.71 32.92 10.74
N VAL A 636 -29.91 32.41 10.45
CA VAL A 636 -30.83 33.02 9.46
C VAL A 636 -31.34 34.37 9.95
N SER A 637 -31.74 34.52 11.21
CA SER A 637 -32.05 35.82 11.81
C SER A 637 -30.90 36.82 11.65
N ALA A 638 -29.68 36.37 11.94
CA ALA A 638 -28.50 37.21 11.79
C ALA A 638 -28.28 37.65 10.32
N LEU A 639 -28.45 36.76 9.35
CA LEU A 639 -28.30 37.07 7.92
C LEU A 639 -29.40 38.04 7.43
N ILE A 640 -30.64 37.85 7.88
CA ILE A 640 -31.77 38.73 7.53
C ILE A 640 -31.54 40.17 8.02
N ARG A 641 -31.04 40.32 9.25
CA ARG A 641 -30.86 41.64 9.90
C ARG A 641 -29.51 42.31 9.56
N HIS A 642 -28.54 41.57 9.11
CA HIS A 642 -27.21 42.12 8.87
C HIS A 642 -27.23 43.12 7.69
N THR A 643 -26.63 44.25 7.92
CA THR A 643 -26.30 45.26 6.90
C THR A 643 -24.80 45.43 6.89
N ASP A 644 -24.18 45.27 5.74
CA ASP A 644 -22.75 45.49 5.60
C ASP A 644 -22.37 46.96 5.89
N ALA A 645 -21.44 47.17 6.80
CA ALA A 645 -21.10 48.48 7.32
C ALA A 645 -20.42 49.39 6.28
N GLU A 646 -19.75 48.81 5.29
CA GLU A 646 -19.05 49.54 4.26
C GLU A 646 -19.95 49.91 3.08
N THR A 647 -20.81 49.02 2.67
CA THR A 647 -21.60 49.16 1.44
C THR A 647 -23.08 49.49 1.69
N GLY A 648 -23.57 49.33 2.91
CA GLY A 648 -24.99 49.43 3.25
C GLY A 648 -25.85 48.32 2.67
N THR A 649 -25.24 47.27 2.09
CA THR A 649 -25.93 46.19 1.38
C THR A 649 -26.59 45.20 2.36
N ARG A 650 -27.76 44.69 2.02
CA ARG A 650 -28.45 43.58 2.68
C ARG A 650 -28.55 42.38 1.73
N LEU A 651 -28.61 41.17 2.30
CA LEU A 651 -28.84 39.97 1.52
C LEU A 651 -30.30 39.87 1.05
N SER A 652 -30.50 39.51 -0.22
CA SER A 652 -31.82 39.10 -0.71
C SER A 652 -32.22 37.74 -0.16
N ASP A 653 -33.51 37.39 -0.18
CA ASP A 653 -34.00 36.09 0.26
C ASP A 653 -33.37 34.95 -0.53
N ASP A 654 -33.23 35.11 -1.85
CA ASP A 654 -32.53 34.12 -2.68
C ASP A 654 -31.08 33.88 -2.21
N HIS A 655 -30.38 34.96 -1.83
CA HIS A 655 -29.01 34.84 -1.31
C HIS A 655 -28.98 34.10 0.05
N ILE A 656 -29.95 34.39 0.91
CA ILE A 656 -30.09 33.75 2.23
C ILE A 656 -30.43 32.25 2.04
N ILE A 657 -31.30 31.92 1.08
CA ILE A 657 -31.62 30.53 0.70
C ILE A 657 -30.36 29.79 0.23
N ASP A 658 -29.55 30.40 -0.65
CA ASP A 658 -28.33 29.81 -1.16
C ASP A 658 -27.31 29.50 -0.03
N GLU A 659 -27.15 30.45 0.92
CA GLU A 659 -26.24 30.24 2.05
C GLU A 659 -26.77 29.21 3.04
N ALA A 660 -28.07 29.22 3.35
CA ALA A 660 -28.66 28.23 4.23
C ALA A 660 -28.53 26.80 3.66
N ILE A 661 -28.79 26.65 2.34
CA ILE A 661 -28.55 25.35 1.64
C ILE A 661 -27.08 24.93 1.70
N LEU A 662 -26.16 25.87 1.46
CA LEU A 662 -24.74 25.59 1.54
C LEU A 662 -24.32 25.12 2.93
N MET A 663 -24.81 25.78 3.99
CA MET A 663 -24.48 25.44 5.38
C MET A 663 -25.04 24.08 5.76
N LEU A 664 -26.31 23.78 5.41
CA LEU A 664 -26.93 22.47 5.61
C LEU A 664 -26.16 21.39 4.85
N ALA A 665 -25.90 21.61 3.56
CA ALA A 665 -25.24 20.64 2.71
C ALA A 665 -23.77 20.40 3.09
N GLY A 666 -23.03 21.49 3.38
CA GLY A 666 -21.62 21.41 3.77
C GLY A 666 -21.41 20.85 5.16
N GLY A 667 -22.36 21.09 6.07
CA GLY A 667 -22.28 20.64 7.46
C GLY A 667 -22.71 19.18 7.62
N VAL A 668 -23.92 18.82 7.19
CA VAL A 668 -24.50 17.51 7.52
C VAL A 668 -23.65 16.35 7.02
N GLY A 669 -23.26 16.35 5.74
CA GLY A 669 -22.51 15.24 5.16
C GLY A 669 -21.12 15.06 5.76
N SER A 670 -20.39 16.17 5.92
CA SER A 670 -18.99 16.12 6.38
C SER A 670 -18.88 15.76 7.86
N MET A 671 -19.72 16.36 8.71
CA MET A 671 -19.70 16.12 10.16
C MET A 671 -20.21 14.72 10.51
N ALA A 672 -21.30 14.25 9.88
CA ALA A 672 -21.77 12.88 10.05
C ALA A 672 -20.73 11.84 9.63
N SER A 673 -20.05 12.09 8.51
CA SER A 673 -18.96 11.22 8.05
C SER A 673 -17.80 11.17 9.05
N LEU A 674 -17.41 12.33 9.58
CA LEU A 674 -16.30 12.41 10.52
C LEU A 674 -16.66 11.79 11.89
N ALA A 675 -17.88 11.98 12.39
CA ALA A 675 -18.40 11.32 13.59
C ALA A 675 -18.43 9.81 13.41
N GLY A 676 -18.92 9.31 12.27
CA GLY A 676 -18.94 7.90 11.95
C GLY A 676 -17.53 7.29 11.88
N TRP A 677 -16.57 7.97 11.27
CA TRP A 677 -15.16 7.50 11.26
C TRP A 677 -14.56 7.52 12.66
N LEU A 678 -14.80 8.56 13.46
CA LEU A 678 -14.32 8.61 14.85
C LEU A 678 -14.85 7.41 15.63
N TRP A 679 -16.14 7.15 15.60
CA TRP A 679 -16.72 6.00 16.28
C TRP A 679 -16.16 4.68 15.78
N HIS A 680 -16.02 4.52 14.47
CA HIS A 680 -15.40 3.33 13.88
C HIS A 680 -13.96 3.13 14.39
N GLU A 681 -13.15 4.19 14.40
CA GLU A 681 -11.75 4.11 14.84
C GLU A 681 -11.60 3.81 16.34
N VAL A 682 -12.48 4.38 17.18
CA VAL A 682 -12.54 4.05 18.61
C VAL A 682 -12.98 2.60 18.82
N LEU A 683 -14.07 2.18 18.18
CA LEU A 683 -14.64 0.85 18.41
C LEU A 683 -13.75 -0.32 17.94
N ARG A 684 -12.93 -0.09 16.90
CA ARG A 684 -12.01 -1.13 16.41
C ARG A 684 -10.69 -1.21 17.16
N ARG A 685 -10.44 -0.31 18.14
CA ARG A 685 -9.20 -0.24 18.95
C ARG A 685 -9.56 -0.24 20.45
N PRO A 686 -9.56 -1.41 21.08
CA PRO A 686 -9.95 -1.51 22.50
C PRO A 686 -9.16 -0.58 23.43
N GLU A 687 -7.85 -0.46 23.22
CA GLU A 687 -6.99 0.42 24.03
C GLU A 687 -7.35 1.90 23.89
N LEU A 688 -7.70 2.34 22.68
CA LEU A 688 -8.16 3.68 22.41
C LEU A 688 -9.55 3.92 23.04
N ALA A 689 -10.45 2.94 22.92
CA ALA A 689 -11.78 3.01 23.50
C ALA A 689 -11.72 3.17 25.04
N GLU A 690 -10.90 2.38 25.73
CA GLU A 690 -10.76 2.45 27.17
C GLU A 690 -10.19 3.82 27.63
N GLN A 691 -9.27 4.43 26.89
CA GLN A 691 -8.77 5.77 27.21
C GLN A 691 -9.88 6.83 27.05
N VAL A 692 -10.66 6.75 25.97
CA VAL A 692 -11.80 7.66 25.77
C VAL A 692 -12.84 7.46 26.88
N TYR A 693 -13.15 6.22 27.25
CA TYR A 693 -14.10 5.92 28.32
C TYR A 693 -13.60 6.43 29.68
N ALA A 694 -12.32 6.28 29.97
CA ALA A 694 -11.74 6.75 31.24
C ALA A 694 -11.84 8.29 31.37
N GLU A 695 -11.52 9.03 30.28
CA GLU A 695 -11.68 10.50 30.27
C GLU A 695 -13.14 10.92 30.45
N LEU A 696 -14.08 10.23 29.80
CA LEU A 696 -15.51 10.51 29.90
C LEU A 696 -16.05 10.19 31.31
N ASP A 697 -15.57 9.11 31.95
CA ASP A 697 -15.97 8.76 33.31
C ASP A 697 -15.47 9.79 34.33
N GLU A 698 -14.26 10.32 34.14
CA GLU A 698 -13.69 11.37 34.99
C GLU A 698 -14.41 12.71 34.82
N VAL A 699 -14.73 13.11 33.59
CA VAL A 699 -15.24 14.46 33.28
C VAL A 699 -16.75 14.54 33.33
N VAL A 700 -17.46 13.56 32.80
CA VAL A 700 -18.93 13.55 32.66
C VAL A 700 -19.56 12.70 33.77
N GLY A 701 -18.94 11.54 34.09
CA GLY A 701 -19.49 10.60 35.07
C GLY A 701 -20.87 10.05 34.63
N ALA A 702 -21.77 9.93 35.59
CA ALA A 702 -23.16 9.47 35.37
C ALA A 702 -24.11 10.59 34.90
N GLY A 703 -23.63 11.82 34.76
CA GLY A 703 -24.45 12.98 34.36
C GLY A 703 -24.68 13.11 32.86
N PRO A 704 -25.49 14.08 32.44
CA PRO A 704 -25.66 14.42 31.03
C PRO A 704 -24.42 15.18 30.52
N VAL A 705 -24.08 14.95 29.26
CA VAL A 705 -23.02 15.72 28.59
C VAL A 705 -23.47 17.17 28.43
N ARG A 706 -22.62 18.12 28.76
CA ARG A 706 -22.86 19.56 28.70
C ARG A 706 -21.75 20.28 27.90
N ALA A 707 -22.03 21.49 27.46
CA ALA A 707 -21.14 22.31 26.70
C ALA A 707 -19.80 22.61 27.42
N GLU A 708 -19.85 22.79 28.75
CA GLU A 708 -18.68 23.04 29.60
C GLU A 708 -17.72 21.87 29.69
N HIS A 709 -18.18 20.62 29.50
CA HIS A 709 -17.32 19.42 29.52
C HIS A 709 -16.35 19.40 28.33
N ILE A 710 -16.70 20.03 27.20
CA ILE A 710 -15.81 20.02 26.01
C ILE A 710 -14.42 20.54 26.33
N ALA A 711 -14.30 21.60 27.17
CA ALA A 711 -12.99 22.14 27.50
C ALA A 711 -12.11 21.14 28.26
N GLN A 712 -12.73 20.20 28.96
CA GLN A 712 -12.13 19.23 29.88
C GLN A 712 -11.90 17.85 29.20
N LEU A 713 -12.15 17.72 27.89
CA LEU A 713 -11.96 16.48 27.12
C LEU A 713 -10.78 16.62 26.14
N PRO A 714 -9.52 16.80 26.61
CA PRO A 714 -8.38 17.00 25.73
C PRO A 714 -8.06 15.75 24.90
N PHE A 715 -8.22 14.55 25.43
CA PHE A 715 -7.91 13.32 24.70
C PHE A 715 -8.96 13.07 23.60
N LEU A 716 -10.24 13.22 23.88
CA LEU A 716 -11.28 13.10 22.84
C LEU A 716 -11.07 14.13 21.71
N LYS A 717 -10.62 15.35 22.02
CA LYS A 717 -10.24 16.34 21.00
C LYS A 717 -9.05 15.90 20.15
N GLN A 718 -8.07 15.20 20.74
CA GLN A 718 -6.97 14.62 19.98
C GLN A 718 -7.49 13.52 19.04
N VAL A 719 -8.43 12.68 19.48
CA VAL A 719 -9.10 11.66 18.65
C VAL A 719 -9.86 12.33 17.51
N VAL A 720 -10.60 13.43 17.76
CA VAL A 720 -11.29 14.20 16.71
C VAL A 720 -10.30 14.74 15.68
N SER A 721 -9.20 15.34 16.13
CA SER A 721 -8.16 15.90 15.25
C SER A 721 -7.49 14.83 14.40
N GLU A 722 -7.19 13.67 14.99
CA GLU A 722 -6.61 12.55 14.26
C GLU A 722 -7.59 11.94 13.26
N THR A 723 -8.88 11.86 13.62
CA THR A 723 -9.91 11.41 12.69
C THR A 723 -10.03 12.35 11.49
N LEU A 724 -9.98 13.65 11.73
CA LEU A 724 -10.00 14.67 10.67
C LEU A 724 -8.75 14.58 9.76
N ARG A 725 -7.59 14.30 10.30
CA ARG A 725 -6.38 14.04 9.53
C ARG A 725 -6.51 12.77 8.68
N TYR A 726 -6.94 11.67 9.30
CA TYR A 726 -6.91 10.34 8.71
C TYR A 726 -8.03 10.09 7.70
N TRP A 727 -9.23 10.68 7.92
CA TRP A 727 -10.44 10.48 7.11
C TRP A 727 -11.01 11.79 6.53
N GLY A 728 -10.23 12.87 6.53
CA GLY A 728 -10.68 14.18 6.09
C GLY A 728 -10.93 14.29 4.58
N PRO A 729 -11.07 15.53 4.07
CA PRO A 729 -11.34 15.77 2.65
C PRO A 729 -10.26 15.18 1.75
N TRP A 730 -10.69 14.45 0.71
CA TRP A 730 -9.76 13.79 -0.20
C TRP A 730 -9.44 14.61 -1.46
N VAL A 731 -10.27 15.60 -1.78
CA VAL A 731 -10.03 16.47 -2.94
C VAL A 731 -10.58 17.88 -2.73
N SER A 732 -9.88 18.85 -3.24
CA SER A 732 -10.35 20.20 -3.50
C SER A 732 -9.89 20.61 -4.90
N ALA A 733 -10.78 21.24 -5.68
CA ALA A 733 -10.50 21.62 -7.05
C ALA A 733 -11.13 22.96 -7.42
N GLY A 734 -10.57 23.59 -8.43
CA GLY A 734 -11.07 24.77 -9.12
C GLY A 734 -10.30 25.00 -10.41
N ASN A 735 -10.50 26.12 -11.06
CA ASN A 735 -9.87 26.44 -12.34
C ASN A 735 -9.01 27.69 -12.22
N ALA A 736 -7.93 27.76 -12.98
CA ALA A 736 -7.17 28.98 -13.20
C ALA A 736 -8.06 30.05 -13.86
N ASP A 737 -8.01 31.28 -13.37
CA ASP A 737 -8.74 32.44 -13.88
C ASP A 737 -7.72 33.40 -14.51
N GLY A 738 -7.44 33.21 -15.79
CA GLY A 738 -6.26 33.71 -16.47
C GLY A 738 -5.03 32.79 -16.28
N ASP A 739 -3.91 33.18 -16.90
CA ASP A 739 -2.64 32.49 -16.64
C ASP A 739 -2.18 32.81 -15.22
N ILE A 740 -1.93 31.76 -14.44
CA ILE A 740 -1.51 31.91 -13.03
C ILE A 740 -0.10 31.36 -12.83
N THR A 741 0.64 31.96 -11.89
CA THR A 741 1.94 31.46 -11.49
C THR A 741 1.83 30.70 -10.17
N VAL A 742 2.32 29.46 -10.13
CA VAL A 742 2.36 28.59 -8.94
C VAL A 742 3.74 27.99 -8.83
N GLY A 743 4.47 28.31 -7.76
CA GLY A 743 5.84 27.84 -7.56
C GLY A 743 6.79 28.21 -8.71
N GLY A 744 6.53 29.34 -9.38
CA GLY A 744 7.32 29.79 -10.54
C GLY A 744 6.87 29.19 -11.89
N LEU A 745 5.90 28.24 -11.90
CA LEU A 745 5.30 27.71 -13.13
C LEU A 745 4.11 28.55 -13.58
N THR A 746 4.06 28.92 -14.86
CA THR A 746 2.87 29.55 -15.45
C THR A 746 1.90 28.47 -15.89
N ILE A 747 0.76 28.35 -15.20
CA ILE A 747 -0.34 27.42 -15.51
C ILE A 747 -1.35 28.19 -16.37
N PRO A 748 -1.73 27.65 -17.57
CA PRO A 748 -2.63 28.32 -18.49
C PRO A 748 -4.05 28.51 -17.96
N ASP A 749 -4.71 29.57 -18.43
CA ASP A 749 -6.13 29.84 -18.18
C ASP A 749 -7.01 28.60 -18.40
N GLY A 750 -8.03 28.46 -17.57
CA GLY A 750 -8.99 27.36 -17.62
C GLY A 750 -8.46 25.99 -17.22
N SER A 751 -7.16 25.88 -16.90
CA SER A 751 -6.59 24.62 -16.38
C SER A 751 -7.19 24.29 -15.01
N ALA A 752 -7.53 23.00 -14.78
CA ALA A 752 -7.96 22.56 -13.47
C ALA A 752 -6.78 22.56 -12.49
N ILE A 753 -6.98 23.14 -11.31
CA ILE A 753 -6.01 23.11 -10.20
C ILE A 753 -6.64 22.30 -9.08
N MET A 754 -5.89 21.33 -8.62
CA MET A 754 -6.36 20.35 -7.64
C MET A 754 -5.35 20.21 -6.50
N PHE A 755 -5.84 19.93 -5.32
CA PHE A 755 -5.02 19.46 -4.20
C PHE A 755 -5.84 18.49 -3.35
N SER A 756 -5.16 17.66 -2.61
CA SER A 756 -5.76 16.66 -1.72
C SER A 756 -5.24 16.85 -0.30
N PRO A 757 -6.07 17.34 0.63
CA PRO A 757 -5.72 17.30 2.05
C PRO A 757 -5.36 15.90 2.53
N TYR A 758 -6.14 14.89 2.13
CA TYR A 758 -5.89 13.49 2.43
C TYR A 758 -4.47 13.05 2.02
N MET A 759 -4.06 13.35 0.77
CA MET A 759 -2.72 13.02 0.27
C MET A 759 -1.61 13.67 1.12
N VAL A 760 -1.73 14.98 1.40
CA VAL A 760 -0.72 15.72 2.20
C VAL A 760 -0.68 15.19 3.64
N GLN A 761 -1.84 14.87 4.22
CA GLN A 761 -1.96 14.37 5.59
C GLN A 761 -1.57 12.89 5.75
N HIS A 762 -1.41 12.15 4.64
CA HIS A 762 -0.84 10.80 4.59
C HIS A 762 0.58 10.78 4.02
N ASP A 763 1.23 11.94 3.94
CA ASP A 763 2.60 12.04 3.46
C ASP A 763 3.58 12.11 4.65
N LYS A 764 4.51 11.15 4.69
CA LYS A 764 5.52 11.05 5.75
C LYS A 764 6.45 12.26 5.87
N ARG A 765 6.54 13.10 4.83
CA ARG A 765 7.30 14.35 4.87
C ARG A 765 6.73 15.35 5.89
N TYR A 766 5.43 15.26 6.18
CA TYR A 766 4.70 16.22 7.03
C TYR A 766 4.14 15.58 8.30
N TYR A 767 3.87 14.27 8.26
CA TYR A 767 3.31 13.51 9.39
C TYR A 767 4.13 12.23 9.60
N PRO A 768 4.86 12.09 10.71
CA PRO A 768 5.54 10.82 11.04
C PRO A 768 4.53 9.66 11.13
N ASN A 769 4.86 8.52 10.53
CA ASN A 769 3.97 7.34 10.47
C ASN A 769 2.52 7.67 10.07
N PRO A 770 2.28 8.26 8.89
CA PRO A 770 1.00 8.85 8.55
C PRO A 770 -0.14 7.82 8.43
N GLU A 771 0.17 6.54 8.17
CA GLU A 771 -0.79 5.44 8.11
C GLU A 771 -1.22 4.91 9.49
N MET A 772 -0.58 5.38 10.55
CA MET A 772 -0.96 5.05 11.92
C MET A 772 -1.99 6.06 12.43
N PHE A 773 -3.12 5.56 12.93
CA PHE A 773 -4.08 6.39 13.64
C PHE A 773 -3.58 6.60 15.07
N ASP A 774 -3.01 7.75 15.34
CA ASP A 774 -2.29 8.10 16.57
C ASP A 774 -2.77 9.43 17.13
N PRO A 775 -3.79 9.45 18.00
CA PRO A 775 -4.29 10.67 18.64
C PRO A 775 -3.22 11.42 19.45
N ALA A 776 -2.26 10.72 20.05
CA ALA A 776 -1.19 11.34 20.86
C ALA A 776 -0.30 12.27 20.02
N ARG A 777 -0.33 12.16 18.70
CA ARG A 777 0.29 13.11 17.76
C ARG A 777 -0.13 14.57 18.01
N TRP A 778 -1.35 14.77 18.52
CA TRP A 778 -1.95 16.08 18.79
C TRP A 778 -1.77 16.53 20.22
N SER A 779 -1.01 15.78 21.04
CA SER A 779 -0.68 16.22 22.39
C SER A 779 0.25 17.44 22.37
N PRO A 780 0.23 18.29 23.40
CA PRO A 780 1.12 19.45 23.47
C PRO A 780 2.62 19.10 23.37
N GLU A 781 3.01 17.92 23.86
CA GLU A 781 4.38 17.42 23.88
C GLU A 781 4.88 17.05 22.49
N ARG A 782 3.97 16.64 21.58
CA ARG A 782 4.30 16.19 20.21
C ARG A 782 3.82 17.12 19.11
N ALA A 783 3.19 18.24 19.46
CA ALA A 783 2.61 19.16 18.48
C ALA A 783 3.64 19.76 17.49
N ASP A 784 4.91 19.80 17.87
CA ASP A 784 5.99 20.30 17.01
C ASP A 784 6.56 19.25 16.04
N GLU A 785 6.15 17.97 16.16
CA GLU A 785 6.47 16.93 15.18
C GLU A 785 5.71 17.09 13.85
N ILE A 786 4.67 17.93 13.83
CA ILE A 786 3.78 18.13 12.69
C ILE A 786 4.08 19.47 12.03
N ASP A 787 4.26 19.48 10.71
CA ASP A 787 4.24 20.73 9.95
C ASP A 787 2.83 21.33 9.95
N LYS A 788 2.65 22.42 10.69
CA LYS A 788 1.38 23.16 10.80
C LYS A 788 0.83 23.62 9.44
N LYS A 789 1.69 23.78 8.42
CA LYS A 789 1.27 24.11 7.06
C LYS A 789 0.55 22.96 6.37
N ALA A 790 0.81 21.73 6.78
CA ALA A 790 0.21 20.51 6.23
C ALA A 790 -1.20 20.22 6.75
N SER A 791 -1.69 20.97 7.74
CA SER A 791 -3.08 20.89 8.21
C SER A 791 -4.02 21.60 7.23
N LEU A 792 -4.53 20.85 6.25
CA LEU A 792 -5.32 21.36 5.13
C LEU A 792 -6.81 21.00 5.16
N SER A 793 -7.29 20.26 6.18
CA SER A 793 -8.65 19.69 6.23
C SER A 793 -9.76 20.73 6.11
N PHE A 794 -9.56 21.93 6.65
CA PHE A 794 -10.51 23.04 6.54
C PHE A 794 -10.18 24.01 5.40
N GLY A 795 -9.25 23.65 4.51
CA GLY A 795 -8.75 24.56 3.47
C GLY A 795 -7.86 25.66 3.99
N VAL A 796 -7.44 26.56 3.11
CA VAL A 796 -6.49 27.64 3.41
C VAL A 796 -6.95 29.00 2.87
N GLY A 797 -6.41 30.07 3.46
CA GLY A 797 -6.60 31.43 2.98
C GLY A 797 -8.05 31.92 3.13
N LYS A 798 -8.45 32.78 2.20
CA LYS A 798 -9.76 33.46 2.24
C LYS A 798 -10.96 32.52 2.01
N ARG A 799 -10.70 31.30 1.52
CA ARG A 799 -11.70 30.23 1.29
C ARG A 799 -11.70 29.15 2.38
N ARG A 800 -10.98 29.36 3.48
CA ARG A 800 -11.03 28.48 4.64
C ARG A 800 -12.47 28.30 5.14
N CYS A 801 -12.81 27.09 5.59
CA CYS A 801 -14.11 26.77 6.15
C CYS A 801 -14.54 27.78 7.21
N LEU A 802 -15.79 28.24 7.13
CA LEU A 802 -16.37 29.16 8.12
C LEU A 802 -16.87 28.45 9.39
N GLY A 803 -17.22 27.15 9.26
CA GLY A 803 -17.77 26.32 10.32
C GLY A 803 -16.75 25.42 11.03
N ASP A 804 -15.44 25.64 10.88
CA ASP A 804 -14.40 24.75 11.42
C ASP A 804 -14.52 24.54 12.95
N HIS A 805 -14.69 25.62 13.71
CA HIS A 805 -14.87 25.54 15.16
C HIS A 805 -16.17 24.84 15.56
N PHE A 806 -17.26 25.14 14.88
CA PHE A 806 -18.56 24.51 15.14
C PHE A 806 -18.52 23.01 14.88
N ALA A 807 -17.92 22.59 13.75
CA ALA A 807 -17.80 21.18 13.39
C ALA A 807 -17.01 20.37 14.44
N LEU A 808 -15.89 20.90 14.93
CA LEU A 808 -15.09 20.23 15.95
C LEU A 808 -15.82 20.10 17.28
N LEU A 809 -16.55 21.16 17.69
CA LEU A 809 -17.36 21.16 18.90
C LEU A 809 -18.50 20.13 18.81
N GLU A 810 -19.23 20.11 17.71
CA GLU A 810 -20.37 19.20 17.51
C GLU A 810 -19.94 17.73 17.51
N ILE A 811 -18.87 17.40 16.78
CA ILE A 811 -18.36 16.02 16.72
C ILE A 811 -17.88 15.57 18.10
N THR A 812 -17.25 16.46 18.87
CA THR A 812 -16.83 16.17 20.25
C THR A 812 -18.03 15.89 21.13
N LEU A 813 -19.08 16.72 21.06
CA LEU A 813 -20.32 16.54 21.83
C LEU A 813 -21.06 15.26 21.45
N ALA A 814 -21.23 15.01 20.15
CA ALA A 814 -21.89 13.81 19.64
C ALA A 814 -21.19 12.53 20.12
N SER A 815 -19.85 12.56 20.06
CA SER A 815 -19.04 11.42 20.49
C SER A 815 -19.06 11.25 22.02
N ALA A 816 -18.98 12.33 22.77
CA ALA A 816 -19.11 12.29 24.23
C ALA A 816 -20.48 11.76 24.66
N ALA A 817 -21.57 12.24 24.05
CA ALA A 817 -22.93 11.81 24.39
C ALA A 817 -23.18 10.32 24.07
N LEU A 818 -22.67 9.82 22.93
CA LEU A 818 -22.76 8.40 22.58
C LEU A 818 -21.94 7.55 23.57
N LEU A 819 -20.65 7.88 23.70
CA LEU A 819 -19.68 7.00 24.40
C LEU A 819 -19.76 7.11 25.93
N SER A 820 -20.34 8.18 26.50
CA SER A 820 -20.63 8.22 27.95
C SER A 820 -21.75 7.25 28.34
N ARG A 821 -22.76 7.09 27.52
CA ARG A 821 -23.95 6.30 27.79
C ARG A 821 -23.88 4.87 27.26
N TRP A 822 -23.23 4.67 26.14
CA TRP A 822 -23.25 3.41 25.40
C TRP A 822 -21.84 2.83 25.18
N ARG A 823 -21.77 1.50 25.18
CA ARG A 823 -20.67 0.71 24.65
C ARG A 823 -21.16 0.02 23.38
N PRO A 824 -20.99 0.64 22.22
CA PRO A 824 -21.41 0.03 20.96
C PRO A 824 -20.50 -1.16 20.63
N VAL A 825 -21.10 -2.30 20.29
CA VAL A 825 -20.39 -3.52 19.89
C VAL A 825 -20.54 -3.66 18.37
N PRO A 826 -19.47 -3.54 17.59
CA PRO A 826 -19.53 -3.70 16.14
C PRO A 826 -20.03 -5.08 15.73
N ASP A 827 -20.76 -5.13 14.60
CA ASP A 827 -21.12 -6.39 13.96
C ASP A 827 -19.81 -7.04 13.40
N PRO A 828 -19.40 -8.22 13.88
CA PRO A 828 -18.15 -8.85 13.48
C PRO A 828 -18.14 -9.28 12.00
N ASP A 829 -19.30 -9.49 11.39
CA ASP A 829 -19.43 -9.93 10.01
C ASP A 829 -19.45 -8.76 9.01
N TYR A 830 -19.55 -7.51 9.51
CA TYR A 830 -19.64 -6.33 8.66
C TYR A 830 -18.29 -5.60 8.53
N VAL A 831 -17.92 -5.28 7.30
CA VAL A 831 -16.69 -4.51 7.00
C VAL A 831 -17.06 -3.10 6.59
N VAL A 832 -16.69 -2.14 7.41
CA VAL A 832 -16.83 -0.72 7.09
C VAL A 832 -15.88 -0.37 5.93
N ARG A 833 -16.41 0.33 4.92
CA ARG A 833 -15.67 0.74 3.71
C ARG A 833 -15.73 2.23 3.52
N ALA A 834 -14.63 2.83 3.08
CA ALA A 834 -14.63 4.22 2.66
C ALA A 834 -15.33 4.40 1.31
N SER A 835 -16.12 5.45 1.20
CA SER A 835 -16.77 5.92 -0.03
C SER A 835 -16.27 7.31 -0.39
N ASN A 836 -15.86 7.50 -1.64
CA ASN A 836 -15.38 8.77 -2.20
C ASN A 836 -16.44 9.49 -3.07
N LYS A 837 -17.72 9.22 -2.80
CA LYS A 837 -18.82 9.84 -3.55
C LYS A 837 -19.04 11.32 -3.21
N ASP A 838 -18.45 11.78 -2.12
CA ASP A 838 -18.46 13.17 -1.67
C ASP A 838 -17.01 13.71 -1.57
N PHE A 839 -16.85 15.01 -1.30
CA PHE A 839 -15.55 15.65 -1.08
C PHE A 839 -14.83 15.16 0.19
N VAL A 840 -15.56 14.61 1.14
CA VAL A 840 -15.07 13.93 2.34
C VAL A 840 -15.25 12.43 2.17
N LEU A 841 -14.29 11.65 2.64
CA LEU A 841 -14.44 10.20 2.69
C LEU A 841 -15.52 9.84 3.70
N SER A 842 -16.55 9.15 3.25
CA SER A 842 -17.65 8.71 4.12
C SER A 842 -17.54 7.22 4.41
N PRO A 843 -17.77 6.77 5.66
CA PRO A 843 -17.86 5.34 5.92
C PRO A 843 -19.14 4.77 5.31
N SER A 844 -19.13 3.48 5.01
CA SER A 844 -20.36 2.74 4.72
C SER A 844 -21.21 2.64 6.00
N ALA A 845 -22.27 1.83 6.01
CA ALA A 845 -22.97 1.54 7.25
C ALA A 845 -22.00 1.09 8.36
N ILE A 846 -22.30 1.44 9.61
CA ILE A 846 -21.58 1.02 10.83
C ILE A 846 -22.60 0.34 11.75
N PRO A 847 -22.98 -0.93 11.47
CA PRO A 847 -23.92 -1.65 12.31
C PRO A 847 -23.27 -2.01 13.64
N VAL A 848 -23.95 -1.65 14.73
CA VAL A 848 -23.51 -1.93 16.10
C VAL A 848 -24.69 -2.35 16.97
N THR A 849 -24.45 -3.17 17.97
CA THR A 849 -25.40 -3.42 19.06
C THR A 849 -25.03 -2.54 20.24
N LEU A 850 -25.99 -1.74 20.71
CA LEU A 850 -25.79 -0.81 21.82
C LEU A 850 -25.96 -1.51 23.16
N THR A 851 -24.93 -1.49 24.01
CA THR A 851 -24.96 -1.94 25.39
C THR A 851 -24.84 -0.72 26.30
N ALA A 852 -25.76 -0.58 27.27
CA ALA A 852 -25.68 0.53 28.20
C ALA A 852 -24.43 0.43 29.05
N ARG A 853 -23.72 1.56 29.22
CA ARG A 853 -22.61 1.67 30.18
C ARG A 853 -23.16 1.93 31.58
N GLN A 854 -22.47 1.38 32.55
CA GLN A 854 -22.59 1.79 33.95
C GLN A 854 -21.27 2.48 34.28
N PRO A 855 -21.20 3.81 34.25
CA PRO A 855 -20.04 4.53 34.72
C PRO A 855 -19.77 4.21 36.18
N PRO A 856 -18.55 4.18 36.64
CA PRO A 856 -18.19 3.81 38.00
C PRO A 856 -18.78 4.73 39.04
#